data_cf93339c288ad08c4df898addf50f342
#
_entry.id   cf93339c288ad08c4df898addf50f342
#
_cell.length_a   1.000
_cell.length_b   1.000
_cell.length_c   1.000
_cell.angle_alpha   90.00
_cell.angle_beta   90.00
_cell.angle_gamma   90.00
#
_symmetry.space_group_name_H-M   'P 1'
#
loop_
_entity.id
_entity.type
_entity.pdbx_description
1 polymer ?
#
loop_
_entity_poly.entity_id
_entity_poly.type
_entity_poly.pdbx_seq_one_letter_code
_entity_poly.pdbx_strand_id
1 'polypeptide(L)'
;MYWAAGAQDKLEDVVQRHFTKRFQFVPPGSGWQLPNPETLFKEAAWQLPQLQQLKVELNGVKSKLNDLPLKEWHAHTRSMNKAGDVLWHLRAAVDPEFITQAWCKLYENVASNYLVPPAVFVSGSLNTLHLCEAPGAFITSLNHYLRVLCPTIKTLERWRFGTDFTGDLMNRSNLDQLVAEAVQMGDVLLVTADGSIDCQDDPGEQECHVSSLHFCEAVAALMVLAPGGSLLLKMFTFYEGQTACLVYLLCCVFRSVVVFKPATSREGNSEVYLCCREYAGSSSVQPWLSVLRLHYGPEPKTEAFFPKEAIPKTFLRQLCSCAKLFKEIQVSVIENNIQSFMFRHLVDWSRVKTLRRMVVDEFFWRYQVQPIDDNLKILNKSKMCAIPELLKEPKEEGFSYSERHGRAALLPAQLLGVLQQQLRQMQVAWPYQQDVEWLALSGEVDGVSLTRGKAVERVSSSKFCRGCVLRVFAEACRATGTLERTRSLPSAQGVRPSLPEELDWQSVRVVDCGDAPRRSVAAGQEEAKRACFLAIVAALRDLGEGEHLLLLGYPLLTQFNVAVAYLLCHAFQQVGFIRPRGRDCALLFRCLQRNVQQCKSVLEQVELELGRMDLHESVLSLLPINKLCGINSYEDKVSSELEEASAENCSLTVEGEFYLCVINMNHMSIAEHVEDIVQHVVAQQ
;
A
#
# COMPACT_ATOMS: atom_id res chain seq x y z
N MET A 1 14.17 35.71 16.01
CA MET A 1 14.42 35.75 17.48
C MET A 1 13.98 34.46 18.22
N TYR A 2 13.07 33.65 17.73
CA TYR A 2 12.62 32.44 18.44
C TYR A 2 13.53 31.20 18.26
N TRP A 3 14.27 31.08 17.17
CA TRP A 3 15.43 30.18 17.12
C TRP A 3 16.62 30.74 17.91
N ALA A 4 16.61 32.03 18.26
CA ALA A 4 17.59 32.67 19.12
C ALA A 4 17.20 32.68 20.61
N ALA A 5 15.94 32.47 20.98
CA ALA A 5 15.52 32.35 22.39
C ALA A 5 15.81 30.96 22.96
N GLY A 6 15.99 29.91 22.12
CA GLY A 6 16.60 28.62 22.47
C GLY A 6 18.12 28.62 22.32
N ALA A 7 18.76 29.77 22.22
CA ALA A 7 20.19 29.91 21.97
C ALA A 7 21.10 29.44 23.15
N GLN A 8 20.53 29.01 24.26
CA GLN A 8 21.27 28.43 25.40
C GLN A 8 21.24 26.90 25.42
N ASP A 9 20.36 26.20 24.67
CA ASP A 9 20.45 24.75 24.60
C ASP A 9 21.68 24.35 23.77
N LYS A 10 22.56 23.57 24.34
CA LYS A 10 23.64 22.94 23.60
C LYS A 10 23.04 22.04 22.52
N LEU A 11 23.65 22.00 21.34
CA LEU A 11 23.14 21.17 20.23
C LEU A 11 23.05 19.71 20.62
N GLU A 12 23.98 19.25 21.47
CA GLU A 12 23.99 17.90 22.03
C GLU A 12 22.69 17.57 22.77
N ASP A 13 22.19 18.49 23.62
CA ASP A 13 20.93 18.28 24.34
C ASP A 13 19.72 18.19 23.42
N VAL A 14 19.74 18.95 22.33
CA VAL A 14 18.69 18.87 21.30
C VAL A 14 18.73 17.51 20.61
N VAL A 15 19.92 17.02 20.26
CA VAL A 15 20.12 15.69 19.66
C VAL A 15 19.64 14.61 20.62
N GLN A 16 20.08 14.61 21.88
CA GLN A 16 19.67 13.59 22.85
C GLN A 16 18.16 13.56 23.06
N ARG A 17 17.51 14.73 23.20
CA ARG A 17 16.04 14.81 23.30
C ARG A 17 15.34 14.28 22.05
N HIS A 18 15.97 14.43 20.89
CA HIS A 18 15.39 13.91 19.63
C HIS A 18 15.32 12.38 19.59
N PHE A 19 16.26 11.67 20.23
CA PHE A 19 16.30 10.20 20.29
C PHE A 19 15.61 9.61 21.53
N THR A 20 15.22 10.41 22.50
CA THR A 20 14.66 9.95 23.78
C THR A 20 13.17 10.26 23.98
N LYS A 21 12.44 10.49 22.88
CA LYS A 21 11.00 10.76 22.90
C LYS A 21 10.20 9.50 23.26
N ARG A 22 10.00 9.27 24.56
CA ARG A 22 9.34 8.08 25.09
C ARG A 22 8.54 8.34 26.34
N PHE A 23 7.55 7.49 26.57
CA PHE A 23 6.77 7.42 27.79
C PHE A 23 6.59 5.97 28.19
N GLN A 24 6.96 5.63 29.43
CA GLN A 24 6.81 4.29 29.97
C GLN A 24 5.62 4.24 30.93
N PHE A 25 4.72 3.28 30.73
CA PHE A 25 3.68 2.98 31.69
C PHE A 25 4.27 2.17 32.85
N VAL A 26 4.03 2.64 34.09
CA VAL A 26 4.53 2.01 35.30
C VAL A 26 3.36 1.55 36.15
N PRO A 27 3.10 0.22 36.20
CA PRO A 27 2.04 -0.31 37.05
C PRO A 27 2.37 -0.15 38.53
N PRO A 28 1.37 -0.10 39.43
CA PRO A 28 1.59 -0.20 40.87
C PRO A 28 2.22 -1.55 41.24
N GLY A 29 2.73 -1.71 42.47
CA GLY A 29 3.42 -2.92 42.88
C GLY A 29 2.65 -4.23 42.72
N SER A 30 1.31 -4.18 42.74
CA SER A 30 0.42 -5.33 42.47
C SER A 30 0.16 -5.58 40.98
N GLY A 31 0.65 -4.71 40.09
CA GLY A 31 0.30 -4.70 38.67
C GLY A 31 -1.11 -4.13 38.41
N TRP A 32 -1.41 -3.89 37.14
CA TRP A 32 -2.78 -3.68 36.70
C TRP A 32 -3.42 -5.03 36.34
N GLN A 33 -4.72 -5.15 36.58
CA GLN A 33 -5.46 -6.39 36.34
C GLN A 33 -6.58 -6.13 35.33
N LEU A 34 -6.80 -7.10 34.44
CA LEU A 34 -7.90 -7.05 33.51
C LEU A 34 -9.23 -7.10 34.24
N PRO A 35 -10.22 -6.29 33.82
CA PRO A 35 -11.60 -6.39 34.31
C PRO A 35 -12.20 -7.76 33.99
N ASN A 36 -13.32 -8.12 34.66
CA ASN A 36 -14.06 -9.34 34.38
C ASN A 36 -14.39 -9.42 32.87
N PRO A 37 -14.07 -10.52 32.15
CA PRO A 37 -14.40 -10.69 30.74
C PRO A 37 -15.87 -10.47 30.39
N GLU A 38 -16.78 -10.76 31.31
CA GLU A 38 -18.23 -10.59 31.12
C GLU A 38 -18.65 -9.13 31.00
N THR A 39 -17.80 -8.20 31.44
CA THR A 39 -18.11 -6.74 31.38
C THR A 39 -17.70 -6.09 30.07
N LEU A 40 -16.97 -6.80 29.20
CA LEU A 40 -16.50 -6.27 27.93
C LEU A 40 -17.67 -6.00 26.98
N PHE A 41 -17.65 -4.85 26.31
CA PHE A 41 -18.64 -4.43 25.31
C PHE A 41 -20.09 -4.48 25.83
N LYS A 42 -20.31 -4.10 27.09
CA LYS A 42 -21.65 -4.02 27.68
C LYS A 42 -22.14 -2.60 27.87
N GLU A 43 -21.27 -1.62 27.88
CA GLU A 43 -21.58 -0.23 28.09
C GLU A 43 -21.23 0.61 26.87
N ALA A 44 -21.88 1.76 26.71
CA ALA A 44 -21.56 2.68 25.63
C ALA A 44 -20.12 3.18 25.72
N ALA A 45 -19.51 3.46 24.56
CA ALA A 45 -18.19 4.06 24.50
C ALA A 45 -18.14 5.36 25.29
N TRP A 46 -17.07 5.58 26.03
CA TRP A 46 -16.86 6.72 26.91
C TRP A 46 -15.68 7.57 26.47
N GLN A 47 -15.64 8.80 26.92
CA GLN A 47 -14.55 9.74 26.68
C GLN A 47 -14.09 10.37 27.99
N LEU A 48 -12.79 10.78 28.02
CA LEU A 48 -12.23 11.55 29.13
C LEU A 48 -12.16 13.04 28.72
N PRO A 49 -12.82 13.95 29.44
CA PRO A 49 -12.81 15.39 29.12
C PRO A 49 -11.39 15.95 28.96
N GLN A 50 -10.44 15.52 29.80
CA GLN A 50 -9.04 15.98 29.73
C GLN A 50 -8.38 15.55 28.39
N LEU A 51 -8.64 14.34 27.90
CA LEU A 51 -8.11 13.86 26.62
C LEU A 51 -8.76 14.57 25.45
N GLN A 52 -10.08 14.79 25.51
CA GLN A 52 -10.80 15.54 24.47
C GLN A 52 -10.32 16.99 24.38
N GLN A 53 -9.99 17.62 25.51
CA GLN A 53 -9.41 18.96 25.52
C GLN A 53 -8.05 18.96 24.79
N LEU A 54 -7.19 17.97 25.02
CA LEU A 54 -5.90 17.83 24.32
C LEU A 54 -6.09 17.62 22.81
N LYS A 55 -7.13 16.87 22.40
CA LYS A 55 -7.52 16.66 20.99
C LYS A 55 -7.88 17.99 20.32
N VAL A 56 -8.77 18.76 20.96
CA VAL A 56 -9.19 20.09 20.44
C VAL A 56 -7.99 21.03 20.30
N GLU A 57 -7.12 21.10 21.30
CA GLU A 57 -5.93 21.95 21.27
C GLU A 57 -4.98 21.54 20.10
N LEU A 58 -4.71 20.24 19.91
CA LEU A 58 -3.87 19.77 18.83
C LEU A 58 -4.48 20.05 17.46
N ASN A 59 -5.78 19.78 17.29
CA ASN A 59 -6.49 20.02 16.03
C ASN A 59 -6.54 21.52 15.69
N GLY A 60 -6.68 22.39 16.71
CA GLY A 60 -6.57 23.84 16.54
C GLY A 60 -5.19 24.30 16.03
N VAL A 61 -4.11 23.59 16.40
CA VAL A 61 -2.77 23.89 15.87
C VAL A 61 -2.63 23.32 14.45
N LYS A 62 -3.11 22.10 14.19
CA LYS A 62 -3.07 21.49 12.86
C LYS A 62 -3.85 22.29 11.82
N SER A 63 -4.99 22.88 12.19
CA SER A 63 -5.83 23.67 11.27
C SER A 63 -5.12 24.91 10.73
N LYS A 64 -4.11 25.45 11.44
CA LYS A 64 -3.26 26.55 10.93
C LYS A 64 -2.49 26.17 9.64
N LEU A 65 -2.42 24.87 9.31
CA LEU A 65 -1.71 24.38 8.14
C LEU A 65 -2.61 24.30 6.88
N ASN A 66 -3.92 24.44 7.02
CA ASN A 66 -4.89 24.18 5.97
C ASN A 66 -4.69 25.04 4.72
N ASP A 67 -4.27 26.28 4.91
CA ASP A 67 -4.14 27.31 3.86
C ASP A 67 -2.68 27.54 3.41
N LEU A 68 -1.73 26.78 3.96
CA LEU A 68 -0.32 26.94 3.57
C LEU A 68 -0.05 26.34 2.19
N PRO A 69 0.75 27.03 1.32
CA PRO A 69 1.12 26.51 0.01
C PRO A 69 1.93 25.23 0.17
N LEU A 70 1.35 24.11 -0.23
CA LEU A 70 1.80 22.77 0.15
C LEU A 70 3.22 22.46 -0.33
N LYS A 71 3.57 22.89 -1.55
CA LYS A 71 4.90 22.65 -2.15
C LYS A 71 6.00 23.32 -1.33
N GLU A 72 5.83 24.63 -1.04
CA GLU A 72 6.79 25.39 -0.27
C GLU A 72 6.82 24.92 1.19
N TRP A 73 5.66 24.60 1.76
CA TRP A 73 5.56 24.05 3.10
C TRP A 73 6.29 22.72 3.22
N HIS A 74 6.09 21.79 2.27
CA HIS A 74 6.78 20.50 2.25
C HIS A 74 8.30 20.67 2.05
N ALA A 75 8.73 21.58 1.18
CA ALA A 75 10.15 21.87 1.00
C ALA A 75 10.77 22.43 2.28
N HIS A 76 10.08 23.35 2.95
CA HIS A 76 10.52 23.95 4.20
C HIS A 76 10.61 22.91 5.32
N THR A 77 9.54 22.16 5.59
CA THR A 77 9.52 21.15 6.67
C THR A 77 10.52 20.02 6.42
N ARG A 78 10.78 19.65 5.15
CA ARG A 78 11.85 18.72 4.79
C ARG A 78 13.23 19.27 5.15
N SER A 79 13.47 20.55 4.89
CA SER A 79 14.75 21.20 5.23
C SER A 79 14.95 21.36 6.74
N MET A 80 13.86 21.57 7.49
CA MET A 80 13.87 21.71 8.95
C MET A 80 13.91 20.35 9.68
N ASN A 81 13.65 19.22 9.00
CA ASN A 81 13.64 17.90 9.63
C ASN A 81 15.05 17.49 10.08
N LYS A 82 15.24 17.38 11.39
CA LYS A 82 16.53 17.04 12.02
C LYS A 82 17.11 15.71 11.51
N ALA A 83 16.26 14.68 11.32
CA ALA A 83 16.67 13.36 10.82
C ALA A 83 16.58 13.25 9.29
N GLY A 84 16.42 14.38 8.57
CA GLY A 84 16.17 14.36 7.11
C GLY A 84 17.30 13.76 6.27
N ASP A 85 18.55 13.76 6.80
CA ASP A 85 19.72 13.26 6.09
C ASP A 85 20.06 11.80 6.43
N VAL A 86 19.46 11.21 7.49
CA VAL A 86 19.76 9.84 7.94
C VAL A 86 19.59 8.82 6.81
N LEU A 87 18.46 8.88 6.10
CA LEU A 87 18.15 7.95 5.01
C LEU A 87 19.18 8.01 3.88
N TRP A 88 19.63 9.21 3.53
CA TRP A 88 20.63 9.41 2.49
C TRP A 88 21.99 8.83 2.89
N HIS A 89 22.43 9.10 4.12
CA HIS A 89 23.70 8.56 4.63
C HIS A 89 23.69 7.04 4.77
N LEU A 90 22.55 6.46 5.19
CA LEU A 90 22.38 5.00 5.21
C LEU A 90 22.50 4.39 3.83
N ARG A 91 21.90 4.99 2.80
CA ARG A 91 22.06 4.53 1.42
C ARG A 91 23.51 4.57 0.94
N ALA A 92 24.24 5.63 1.29
CA ALA A 92 25.60 5.84 0.84
C ALA A 92 26.62 4.95 1.57
N ALA A 93 26.45 4.73 2.88
CA ALA A 93 27.43 4.08 3.74
C ALA A 93 27.13 2.61 4.05
N VAL A 94 25.86 2.20 4.01
CA VAL A 94 25.40 0.87 4.47
C VAL A 94 24.74 0.07 3.35
N ASP A 95 24.14 0.76 2.37
CA ASP A 95 23.38 0.18 1.25
C ASP A 95 22.36 -0.89 1.71
N PRO A 96 21.43 -0.57 2.63
CA PRO A 96 20.45 -1.53 3.11
C PRO A 96 19.43 -1.84 2.03
N GLU A 97 18.86 -3.05 2.11
CA GLU A 97 17.78 -3.45 1.21
C GLU A 97 16.52 -2.62 1.46
N PHE A 98 15.86 -2.23 0.40
CA PHE A 98 14.53 -1.60 0.43
C PHE A 98 14.41 -0.47 1.45
N ILE A 99 15.47 0.35 1.55
CA ILE A 99 15.55 1.39 2.57
C ILE A 99 14.51 2.50 2.33
N THR A 100 13.65 2.69 3.34
CA THR A 100 12.61 3.71 3.43
C THR A 100 12.62 4.34 4.83
N GLN A 101 11.77 5.33 5.07
CA GLN A 101 11.56 5.82 6.44
C GLN A 101 11.01 4.73 7.38
N ALA A 102 10.15 3.82 6.86
CA ALA A 102 9.64 2.69 7.63
C ALA A 102 10.78 1.78 8.09
N TRP A 103 11.72 1.48 7.20
CA TRP A 103 12.94 0.73 7.53
C TRP A 103 13.70 1.33 8.72
N CYS A 104 13.96 2.64 8.68
CA CYS A 104 14.68 3.33 9.77
C CYS A 104 13.90 3.28 11.07
N LYS A 105 12.59 3.52 11.03
CA LYS A 105 11.72 3.49 12.20
C LYS A 105 11.72 2.12 12.88
N LEU A 106 11.65 1.02 12.11
CA LEU A 106 11.71 -0.32 12.71
C LEU A 106 13.07 -0.55 13.37
N TYR A 107 14.16 -0.22 12.68
CA TYR A 107 15.51 -0.39 13.25
C TYR A 107 15.65 0.32 14.59
N GLU A 108 15.20 1.57 14.67
CA GLU A 108 15.17 2.35 15.92
C GLU A 108 14.31 1.71 17.00
N ASN A 109 13.09 1.26 16.65
CA ASN A 109 12.16 0.64 17.59
C ASN A 109 12.75 -0.64 18.19
N VAL A 110 13.30 -1.51 17.35
CA VAL A 110 13.86 -2.79 17.77
C VAL A 110 15.09 -2.56 18.66
N ALA A 111 16.01 -1.69 18.24
CA ALA A 111 17.23 -1.42 18.96
C ALA A 111 17.01 -0.65 20.29
N SER A 112 16.14 0.40 20.26
CA SER A 112 15.90 1.25 21.43
C SER A 112 15.05 0.60 22.51
N ASN A 113 14.23 -0.39 22.17
CA ASN A 113 13.26 -1.00 23.08
C ASN A 113 13.52 -2.50 23.30
N TYR A 114 14.61 -3.06 22.76
CA TYR A 114 15.00 -4.46 22.94
C TYR A 114 13.85 -5.42 22.63
N LEU A 115 13.21 -5.25 21.45
CA LEU A 115 12.02 -6.02 21.08
C LEU A 115 12.36 -7.48 20.73
N VAL A 116 13.59 -7.77 20.31
CA VAL A 116 14.07 -9.15 20.10
C VAL A 116 14.57 -9.71 21.43
N PRO A 117 13.97 -10.79 21.94
CA PRO A 117 14.42 -11.40 23.20
C PRO A 117 15.87 -11.87 23.11
N PRO A 118 16.69 -11.66 24.17
CA PRO A 118 18.10 -12.06 24.15
C PRO A 118 18.36 -13.54 23.87
N ALA A 119 17.45 -14.42 24.24
CA ALA A 119 17.53 -15.85 23.97
C ALA A 119 17.64 -16.19 22.47
N VAL A 120 17.11 -15.33 21.58
CA VAL A 120 17.18 -15.47 20.14
C VAL A 120 18.62 -15.46 19.63
N PHE A 121 19.47 -14.62 20.20
CA PHE A 121 20.89 -14.53 19.81
C PHE A 121 21.73 -15.72 20.27
N VAL A 122 21.21 -16.50 21.21
CA VAL A 122 21.83 -17.74 21.67
C VAL A 122 21.32 -18.93 20.85
N SER A 123 20.00 -18.99 20.60
CA SER A 123 19.37 -20.10 19.85
C SER A 123 19.63 -19.99 18.35
N GLY A 124 19.86 -18.79 17.82
CA GLY A 124 19.96 -18.53 16.38
C GLY A 124 18.64 -18.68 15.63
N SER A 125 17.49 -18.67 16.32
CA SER A 125 16.17 -18.86 15.73
C SER A 125 15.16 -17.82 16.25
N LEU A 126 14.37 -17.25 15.34
CA LEU A 126 13.31 -16.29 15.63
C LEU A 126 12.18 -16.42 14.62
N ASN A 127 10.99 -16.77 15.09
CA ASN A 127 9.77 -16.65 14.28
C ASN A 127 9.14 -15.26 14.55
N THR A 128 8.81 -14.57 13.48
CA THR A 128 8.19 -13.25 13.52
C THR A 128 6.95 -13.21 12.65
N LEU A 129 6.03 -12.31 13.00
CA LEU A 129 4.86 -11.99 12.20
C LEU A 129 4.81 -10.47 11.98
N HIS A 130 4.65 -10.05 10.72
CA HIS A 130 4.55 -8.65 10.34
C HIS A 130 3.18 -8.40 9.75
N LEU A 131 2.32 -7.72 10.52
CA LEU A 131 0.95 -7.37 10.12
C LEU A 131 0.95 -6.09 9.32
N CYS A 132 0.14 -6.04 8.26
CA CYS A 132 -0.02 -4.88 7.38
C CYS A 132 1.32 -4.39 6.77
N GLU A 133 2.26 -5.30 6.55
CA GLU A 133 3.60 -5.00 6.08
C GLU A 133 3.73 -5.31 4.59
N ALA A 134 3.52 -4.31 3.77
CA ALA A 134 3.80 -4.36 2.33
C ALA A 134 4.41 -3.01 1.91
N PRO A 135 5.46 -3.04 1.12
CA PRO A 135 6.13 -4.13 0.40
C PRO A 135 7.33 -4.77 1.15
N GLY A 136 7.46 -4.65 2.48
CA GLY A 136 8.44 -5.43 3.25
C GLY A 136 9.61 -4.63 3.85
N ALA A 137 9.46 -3.33 4.08
CA ALA A 137 10.51 -2.50 4.67
C ALA A 137 10.86 -2.91 6.11
N PHE A 138 9.87 -3.34 6.90
CA PHE A 138 10.10 -3.85 8.25
C PHE A 138 10.83 -5.18 8.21
N ILE A 139 10.48 -6.06 7.28
CA ILE A 139 11.10 -7.37 7.13
C ILE A 139 12.58 -7.20 6.80
N THR A 140 12.93 -6.38 5.80
CA THR A 140 14.32 -6.14 5.42
C THR A 140 15.11 -5.40 6.51
N SER A 141 14.48 -4.48 7.25
CA SER A 141 15.08 -3.79 8.39
C SER A 141 15.41 -4.76 9.54
N LEU A 142 14.47 -5.65 9.87
CA LEU A 142 14.69 -6.65 10.91
C LEU A 142 15.77 -7.66 10.48
N ASN A 143 15.75 -8.12 9.23
CA ASN A 143 16.83 -8.97 8.71
C ASN A 143 18.17 -8.28 8.87
N HIS A 144 18.29 -7.02 8.46
CA HIS A 144 19.51 -6.26 8.59
C HIS A 144 20.00 -6.17 10.05
N TYR A 145 19.10 -5.80 10.98
CA TYR A 145 19.40 -5.74 12.40
C TYR A 145 19.91 -7.08 12.96
N LEU A 146 19.22 -8.17 12.63
CA LEU A 146 19.59 -9.51 13.08
C LEU A 146 20.93 -9.96 12.49
N ARG A 147 21.19 -9.68 11.20
CA ARG A 147 22.44 -10.05 10.54
C ARG A 147 23.66 -9.33 11.07
N VAL A 148 23.52 -8.05 11.47
CA VAL A 148 24.60 -7.30 12.13
C VAL A 148 24.96 -7.94 13.46
N LEU A 149 23.96 -8.43 14.24
CA LEU A 149 24.18 -9.00 15.57
C LEU A 149 24.44 -10.52 15.57
N CYS A 150 23.85 -11.26 14.63
CA CYS A 150 23.93 -12.72 14.52
C CYS A 150 23.84 -13.15 13.05
N PRO A 151 24.97 -13.17 12.30
CA PRO A 151 24.98 -13.47 10.86
C PRO A 151 24.43 -14.84 10.48
N THR A 152 24.34 -15.78 11.42
CA THR A 152 23.85 -17.15 11.17
C THR A 152 22.34 -17.27 11.07
N ILE A 153 21.56 -16.30 11.58
CA ILE A 153 20.10 -16.31 11.49
C ILE A 153 19.70 -16.18 10.02
N LYS A 154 18.87 -17.11 9.53
CA LYS A 154 18.32 -17.09 8.17
C LYS A 154 16.91 -16.55 8.20
N THR A 155 16.59 -15.59 7.32
CA THR A 155 15.23 -15.09 7.12
C THR A 155 14.63 -15.83 5.94
N LEU A 156 13.44 -16.42 6.17
CA LEU A 156 12.62 -17.07 5.14
C LEU A 156 11.38 -16.20 4.93
N GLU A 157 11.16 -15.78 3.71
CA GLU A 157 9.97 -15.00 3.37
C GLU A 157 8.75 -15.90 3.19
N ARG A 158 7.62 -15.48 3.80
CA ARG A 158 6.32 -16.11 3.61
C ARG A 158 5.25 -15.04 3.56
N TRP A 159 4.81 -14.69 2.36
CA TRP A 159 3.70 -13.75 2.15
C TRP A 159 2.36 -14.47 2.32
N ARG A 160 1.43 -13.82 3.05
CA ARG A 160 0.07 -14.31 3.27
C ARG A 160 -0.93 -13.20 3.00
N PHE A 161 -1.94 -13.51 2.22
CA PHE A 161 -2.99 -12.56 1.82
C PHE A 161 -4.39 -12.98 2.32
N GLY A 162 -4.46 -13.98 3.19
CA GLY A 162 -5.71 -14.50 3.73
C GLY A 162 -6.45 -15.46 2.77
N THR A 163 -7.55 -16.02 3.25
CA THR A 163 -8.39 -16.98 2.50
C THR A 163 -9.01 -16.35 1.24
N ASP A 164 -9.33 -15.07 1.30
CA ASP A 164 -9.94 -14.30 0.20
C ASP A 164 -8.91 -13.56 -0.67
N PHE A 165 -7.63 -13.72 -0.40
CA PHE A 165 -6.50 -13.11 -1.11
C PHE A 165 -6.49 -11.57 -1.11
N THR A 166 -7.20 -10.93 -0.17
CA THR A 166 -7.24 -9.46 -0.05
C THR A 166 -6.11 -8.89 0.80
N GLY A 167 -5.53 -9.70 1.69
CA GLY A 167 -4.62 -9.22 2.73
C GLY A 167 -5.32 -8.43 3.84
N ASP A 168 -6.66 -8.38 3.84
CA ASP A 168 -7.41 -7.64 4.84
C ASP A 168 -7.38 -8.37 6.19
N LEU A 169 -6.58 -7.82 7.10
CA LEU A 169 -6.45 -8.35 8.47
C LEU A 169 -7.77 -8.24 9.24
N MET A 170 -8.62 -7.26 8.96
CA MET A 170 -9.88 -7.08 9.69
C MET A 170 -10.95 -8.12 9.30
N ASN A 171 -10.69 -8.94 8.26
CA ASN A 171 -11.53 -10.08 7.94
C ASN A 171 -11.25 -11.24 8.91
N ARG A 172 -12.30 -11.72 9.60
CA ARG A 172 -12.19 -12.78 10.60
C ARG A 172 -11.69 -14.11 10.02
N SER A 173 -12.09 -14.48 8.80
CA SER A 173 -11.60 -15.72 8.17
C SER A 173 -10.11 -15.64 7.84
N ASN A 174 -9.60 -14.46 7.49
CA ASN A 174 -8.18 -14.23 7.28
C ASN A 174 -7.39 -14.31 8.60
N LEU A 175 -7.96 -13.80 9.70
CA LEU A 175 -7.39 -13.98 11.04
C LEU A 175 -7.30 -15.47 11.42
N ASP A 176 -8.38 -16.22 11.21
CA ASP A 176 -8.42 -17.64 11.59
C ASP A 176 -7.36 -18.46 10.83
N GLN A 177 -7.17 -18.17 9.53
CA GLN A 177 -6.08 -18.76 8.76
C GLN A 177 -4.71 -18.35 9.29
N LEU A 178 -4.51 -17.05 9.56
CA LEU A 178 -3.25 -16.52 10.08
C LEU A 178 -2.85 -17.20 11.39
N VAL A 179 -3.81 -17.36 12.32
CA VAL A 179 -3.58 -18.03 13.60
C VAL A 179 -3.23 -19.51 13.40
N ALA A 180 -3.94 -20.22 12.51
CA ALA A 180 -3.66 -21.62 12.21
C ALA A 180 -2.24 -21.80 11.61
N GLU A 181 -1.81 -20.91 10.73
CA GLU A 181 -0.47 -20.94 10.14
C GLU A 181 0.61 -20.57 11.16
N ALA A 182 0.36 -19.58 12.03
CA ALA A 182 1.29 -19.20 13.09
C ALA A 182 1.57 -20.36 14.06
N VAL A 183 0.54 -21.14 14.41
CA VAL A 183 0.70 -22.35 15.23
C VAL A 183 1.66 -23.36 14.57
N GLN A 184 1.61 -23.51 13.25
CA GLN A 184 2.51 -24.40 12.51
C GLN A 184 3.97 -23.90 12.46
N MET A 185 4.17 -22.57 12.62
CA MET A 185 5.51 -21.97 12.66
C MET A 185 6.25 -22.22 13.99
N GLY A 186 5.52 -22.59 15.05
CA GLY A 186 6.03 -22.65 16.42
C GLY A 186 5.99 -21.28 17.12
N ASP A 187 6.82 -21.11 18.16
CA ASP A 187 6.80 -19.92 19.01
C ASP A 187 7.11 -18.63 18.23
N VAL A 188 6.11 -17.76 18.08
CA VAL A 188 6.27 -16.41 17.53
C VAL A 188 6.69 -15.47 18.65
N LEU A 189 7.90 -14.91 18.57
CA LEU A 189 8.48 -14.07 19.63
C LEU A 189 8.46 -12.57 19.32
N LEU A 190 8.12 -12.18 18.10
CA LEU A 190 7.95 -10.78 17.73
C LEU A 190 6.79 -10.63 16.73
N VAL A 191 5.85 -9.77 17.07
CA VAL A 191 4.82 -9.28 16.13
C VAL A 191 5.01 -7.79 15.91
N THR A 192 4.99 -7.35 14.65
CA THR A 192 4.96 -5.93 14.28
C THR A 192 3.69 -5.61 13.53
N ALA A 193 3.12 -4.44 13.78
CA ALA A 193 1.90 -3.96 13.15
C ALA A 193 2.10 -2.48 12.77
N ASP A 194 2.16 -2.18 11.48
CA ASP A 194 2.37 -0.83 10.93
C ASP A 194 1.20 -0.39 10.02
N GLY A 195 0.01 -0.92 10.28
CA GLY A 195 -1.20 -0.61 9.52
C GLY A 195 -1.58 0.86 9.57
N SER A 196 -2.25 1.34 8.54
CA SER A 196 -2.83 2.69 8.47
C SER A 196 -3.99 2.72 7.49
N ILE A 197 -4.92 3.62 7.73
CA ILE A 197 -6.03 3.94 6.83
C ILE A 197 -5.81 5.37 6.33
N ASP A 198 -6.16 5.64 5.07
CA ASP A 198 -6.10 7.00 4.54
C ASP A 198 -7.16 7.88 5.23
N CYS A 199 -6.70 8.93 5.89
CA CYS A 199 -7.53 9.88 6.63
C CYS A 199 -7.33 11.31 6.13
N GLN A 200 -6.95 11.50 4.86
CA GLN A 200 -6.66 12.83 4.31
C GLN A 200 -7.89 13.75 4.30
N ASP A 201 -9.09 13.19 4.21
CA ASP A 201 -10.33 13.96 4.20
C ASP A 201 -10.71 14.47 5.59
N ASP A 202 -10.33 13.73 6.65
CA ASP A 202 -10.56 14.12 8.04
C ASP A 202 -9.37 13.78 8.95
N PRO A 203 -8.24 14.50 8.82
CA PRO A 203 -7.03 14.21 9.57
C PRO A 203 -7.15 14.50 11.07
N GLY A 204 -8.20 15.19 11.51
CA GLY A 204 -8.51 15.45 12.91
C GLY A 204 -9.05 14.23 13.65
N GLU A 205 -9.73 13.33 12.94
CA GLU A 205 -10.35 12.11 13.45
C GLU A 205 -9.56 10.83 13.13
N GLN A 206 -8.29 10.97 12.76
CA GLN A 206 -7.43 9.83 12.37
C GLN A 206 -7.46 8.69 13.40
N GLU A 207 -7.44 8.99 14.71
CA GLU A 207 -7.48 7.99 15.78
C GLU A 207 -8.78 7.17 15.73
N CYS A 208 -9.92 7.82 15.50
CA CYS A 208 -11.22 7.14 15.37
C CYS A 208 -11.25 6.23 14.14
N HIS A 209 -10.79 6.73 13.00
CA HIS A 209 -10.81 5.97 11.73
C HIS A 209 -9.95 4.71 11.78
N VAL A 210 -8.81 4.75 12.46
CA VAL A 210 -7.89 3.60 12.54
C VAL A 210 -8.17 2.68 13.74
N SER A 211 -9.09 3.03 14.63
CA SER A 211 -9.31 2.31 15.90
C SER A 211 -9.65 0.83 15.71
N SER A 212 -10.50 0.49 14.73
CA SER A 212 -10.86 -0.90 14.40
C SER A 212 -9.65 -1.69 13.88
N LEU A 213 -8.78 -1.05 13.08
CA LEU A 213 -7.56 -1.68 12.60
C LEU A 213 -6.59 -1.97 13.76
N HIS A 214 -6.31 -0.98 14.61
CA HIS A 214 -5.44 -1.19 15.78
C HIS A 214 -5.98 -2.27 16.73
N PHE A 215 -7.30 -2.33 16.89
CA PHE A 215 -7.94 -3.41 17.65
C PHE A 215 -7.66 -4.77 17.02
N CYS A 216 -7.87 -4.91 15.72
CA CYS A 216 -7.63 -6.16 14.99
C CYS A 216 -6.16 -6.57 15.01
N GLU A 217 -5.23 -5.63 14.81
CA GLU A 217 -3.79 -5.87 14.91
C GLU A 217 -3.39 -6.37 16.31
N ALA A 218 -3.88 -5.73 17.36
CA ALA A 218 -3.58 -6.13 18.73
C ALA A 218 -4.17 -7.51 19.06
N VAL A 219 -5.42 -7.79 18.70
CA VAL A 219 -6.05 -9.11 18.95
C VAL A 219 -5.32 -10.20 18.19
N ALA A 220 -5.00 -9.99 16.91
CA ALA A 220 -4.22 -10.94 16.12
C ALA A 220 -2.86 -11.23 16.77
N ALA A 221 -2.15 -10.18 17.22
CA ALA A 221 -0.87 -10.34 17.90
C ALA A 221 -0.99 -11.15 19.20
N LEU A 222 -1.99 -10.85 20.05
CA LEU A 222 -2.21 -11.57 21.30
C LEU A 222 -2.60 -13.04 21.11
N MET A 223 -3.20 -13.39 19.96
CA MET A 223 -3.55 -14.77 19.64
C MET A 223 -2.35 -15.60 19.18
N VAL A 224 -1.33 -14.98 18.58
CA VAL A 224 -0.20 -15.69 17.97
C VAL A 224 1.10 -15.62 18.77
N LEU A 225 1.28 -14.60 19.61
CA LEU A 225 2.50 -14.43 20.39
C LEU A 225 2.69 -15.54 21.42
N ALA A 226 3.88 -16.09 21.47
CA ALA A 226 4.32 -16.98 22.53
C ALA A 226 4.60 -16.17 23.84
N PRO A 227 4.55 -16.83 25.02
CA PRO A 227 4.96 -16.21 26.28
C PRO A 227 6.38 -15.62 26.18
N GLY A 228 6.57 -14.42 26.74
CA GLY A 228 7.84 -13.68 26.65
C GLY A 228 8.06 -12.93 25.35
N GLY A 229 7.17 -13.08 24.36
CA GLY A 229 7.23 -12.38 23.08
C GLY A 229 6.97 -10.87 23.20
N SER A 230 7.24 -10.16 22.11
CA SER A 230 7.13 -8.69 22.00
C SER A 230 6.14 -8.28 20.90
N LEU A 231 5.44 -7.16 21.14
CA LEU A 231 4.57 -6.52 20.16
C LEU A 231 5.08 -5.09 19.87
N LEU A 232 5.19 -4.75 18.60
CA LEU A 232 5.35 -3.37 18.12
C LEU A 232 4.08 -2.97 17.38
N LEU A 233 3.35 -2.00 17.90
CA LEU A 233 2.08 -1.52 17.32
C LEU A 233 2.18 -0.03 17.03
N LYS A 234 1.95 0.35 15.76
CA LYS A 234 1.85 1.76 15.39
C LYS A 234 0.57 2.35 15.96
N MET A 235 0.69 3.54 16.52
CA MET A 235 -0.42 4.34 17.05
C MET A 235 -0.29 5.79 16.57
N PHE A 236 -1.33 6.57 16.76
CA PHE A 236 -1.30 7.99 16.45
C PHE A 236 -1.45 8.84 17.71
N THR A 237 -2.65 9.02 18.20
CA THR A 237 -2.97 9.77 19.41
C THR A 237 -3.64 8.87 20.45
N PHE A 238 -3.89 9.38 21.67
CA PHE A 238 -4.44 8.61 22.78
C PHE A 238 -5.61 9.37 23.41
N TYR A 239 -6.54 9.87 22.58
CA TYR A 239 -7.63 10.72 23.05
C TYR A 239 -8.95 9.99 23.23
N GLU A 240 -9.14 8.86 22.52
CA GLU A 240 -10.39 8.13 22.51
C GLU A 240 -10.46 7.04 23.60
N GLY A 241 -11.67 6.79 24.10
CA GLY A 241 -11.90 5.77 25.11
C GLY A 241 -11.54 4.36 24.64
N GLN A 242 -11.76 4.06 23.36
CA GLN A 242 -11.36 2.76 22.76
C GLN A 242 -9.84 2.57 22.79
N THR A 243 -9.10 3.61 22.42
CA THR A 243 -7.63 3.60 22.51
C THR A 243 -7.15 3.45 23.95
N ALA A 244 -7.80 4.14 24.89
CA ALA A 244 -7.50 4.01 26.32
C ALA A 244 -7.68 2.57 26.81
N CYS A 245 -8.77 1.91 26.42
CA CYS A 245 -9.05 0.51 26.74
C CYS A 245 -8.01 -0.43 26.11
N LEU A 246 -7.65 -0.20 24.85
CA LEU A 246 -6.63 -1.01 24.15
C LEU A 246 -5.27 -0.91 24.83
N VAL A 247 -4.82 0.31 25.15
CA VAL A 247 -3.54 0.51 25.85
C VAL A 247 -3.57 -0.11 27.24
N TYR A 248 -4.72 -0.01 27.95
CA TYR A 248 -4.90 -0.64 29.25
C TYR A 248 -4.80 -2.18 29.16
N LEU A 249 -5.48 -2.80 28.18
CA LEU A 249 -5.35 -4.22 27.89
C LEU A 249 -3.89 -4.63 27.74
N LEU A 250 -3.15 -3.91 26.87
CA LEU A 250 -1.73 -4.21 26.62
C LEU A 250 -0.87 -4.03 27.88
N CYS A 251 -1.14 -3.01 28.70
CA CYS A 251 -0.46 -2.80 29.98
C CYS A 251 -0.75 -3.90 31.03
N CYS A 252 -1.87 -4.61 30.93
CA CYS A 252 -2.20 -5.73 31.81
C CYS A 252 -1.55 -7.05 31.38
N VAL A 253 -1.31 -7.23 30.06
CA VAL A 253 -0.86 -8.52 29.51
C VAL A 253 0.62 -8.55 29.12
N PHE A 254 1.29 -7.38 29.06
CA PHE A 254 2.73 -7.27 28.86
C PHE A 254 3.40 -6.70 30.14
N ARG A 255 4.58 -7.22 30.44
CA ARG A 255 5.34 -6.74 31.60
C ARG A 255 5.85 -5.29 31.44
N SER A 256 6.16 -4.89 30.21
CA SER A 256 6.66 -3.55 29.90
C SER A 256 5.96 -2.99 28.67
N VAL A 257 5.37 -1.80 28.82
CA VAL A 257 4.74 -1.06 27.71
C VAL A 257 5.31 0.35 27.67
N VAL A 258 5.91 0.69 26.53
CA VAL A 258 6.54 1.99 26.27
C VAL A 258 5.94 2.59 25.00
N VAL A 259 5.52 3.85 25.05
CA VAL A 259 5.25 4.65 23.86
C VAL A 259 6.56 5.29 23.42
N PHE A 260 6.94 5.07 22.18
CA PHE A 260 8.18 5.57 21.60
C PHE A 260 7.94 6.29 20.28
N LYS A 261 8.59 7.43 20.07
CA LYS A 261 8.59 8.14 18.79
C LYS A 261 9.99 8.12 18.19
N PRO A 262 10.25 7.31 17.14
CA PRO A 262 11.57 7.24 16.50
C PRO A 262 12.06 8.62 16.04
N ALA A 263 13.38 8.83 16.06
CA ALA A 263 14.00 10.05 15.58
C ALA A 263 13.74 10.27 14.09
N THR A 264 13.71 9.21 13.29
CA THR A 264 13.41 9.24 11.85
C THR A 264 11.93 9.39 11.51
N SER A 265 11.00 9.24 12.47
CA SER A 265 9.60 9.63 12.29
C SER A 265 9.48 11.16 12.27
N ARG A 266 8.66 11.69 11.35
CA ARG A 266 8.44 13.15 11.27
C ARG A 266 7.88 13.66 12.59
N GLU A 267 8.58 14.60 13.22
CA GLU A 267 8.18 15.12 14.53
C GLU A 267 6.81 15.83 14.51
N GLY A 268 6.45 16.44 13.40
CA GLY A 268 5.18 17.16 13.23
C GLY A 268 3.96 16.26 12.98
N ASN A 269 4.11 14.94 12.87
CA ASN A 269 2.98 14.00 12.76
C ASN A 269 2.64 13.37 14.12
N SER A 270 1.45 12.75 14.21
CA SER A 270 0.97 12.11 15.44
C SER A 270 1.49 10.67 15.63
N GLU A 271 2.21 10.12 14.65
CA GLU A 271 2.67 8.73 14.67
C GLU A 271 3.64 8.44 15.82
N VAL A 272 3.33 7.41 16.59
CA VAL A 272 4.13 6.83 17.68
C VAL A 272 4.01 5.32 17.64
N TYR A 273 4.81 4.60 18.42
CA TYR A 273 4.76 3.16 18.52
C TYR A 273 4.59 2.70 19.96
N LEU A 274 3.68 1.75 20.19
CA LEU A 274 3.62 0.97 21.42
C LEU A 274 4.62 -0.19 21.32
N CYS A 275 5.63 -0.17 22.17
CA CYS A 275 6.64 -1.20 22.32
C CYS A 275 6.30 -2.03 23.56
N CYS A 276 5.71 -3.20 23.37
CA CYS A 276 5.25 -4.09 24.42
C CYS A 276 6.18 -5.29 24.51
N ARG A 277 6.67 -5.62 25.70
CA ARG A 277 7.61 -6.74 25.90
C ARG A 277 7.16 -7.69 26.99
N GLU A 278 7.60 -8.94 26.87
CA GLU A 278 7.37 -9.99 27.85
C GLU A 278 5.86 -10.27 28.01
N TYR A 279 5.25 -10.75 26.92
CA TYR A 279 3.85 -11.16 26.90
C TYR A 279 3.56 -12.30 27.88
N ALA A 280 2.47 -12.24 28.59
CA ALA A 280 2.05 -13.26 29.56
C ALA A 280 1.62 -14.60 28.92
N GLY A 281 1.34 -14.61 27.62
CA GLY A 281 0.89 -15.77 26.87
C GLY A 281 -0.63 -15.84 26.69
N SER A 282 -1.08 -16.37 25.56
CA SER A 282 -2.49 -16.45 25.19
C SER A 282 -3.34 -17.28 26.17
N SER A 283 -2.77 -18.32 26.76
CA SER A 283 -3.47 -19.16 27.75
C SER A 283 -3.91 -18.38 28.99
N SER A 284 -3.09 -17.42 29.46
CA SER A 284 -3.40 -16.61 30.65
C SER A 284 -4.49 -15.56 30.40
N VAL A 285 -4.73 -15.21 29.13
CA VAL A 285 -5.70 -14.18 28.72
C VAL A 285 -6.85 -14.74 27.86
N GLN A 286 -6.96 -16.06 27.76
CA GLN A 286 -7.93 -16.76 26.93
C GLN A 286 -9.39 -16.31 27.14
N PRO A 287 -9.89 -16.09 28.37
CA PRO A 287 -11.27 -15.63 28.57
C PRO A 287 -11.56 -14.29 27.87
N TRP A 288 -10.61 -13.36 27.92
CA TRP A 288 -10.73 -12.05 27.24
C TRP A 288 -10.58 -12.19 25.73
N LEU A 289 -9.61 -12.97 25.25
CA LEU A 289 -9.42 -13.21 23.81
C LEU A 289 -10.66 -13.79 23.17
N SER A 290 -11.37 -14.69 23.85
CA SER A 290 -12.61 -15.26 23.35
C SER A 290 -13.67 -14.19 23.10
N VAL A 291 -13.83 -13.22 24.01
CA VAL A 291 -14.76 -12.08 23.85
C VAL A 291 -14.27 -11.12 22.78
N LEU A 292 -12.99 -10.74 22.80
CA LEU A 292 -12.40 -9.83 21.81
C LEU A 292 -12.56 -10.35 20.38
N ARG A 293 -12.39 -11.67 20.18
CA ARG A 293 -12.56 -12.31 18.87
C ARG A 293 -14.02 -12.25 18.39
N LEU A 294 -15.03 -12.22 19.27
CA LEU A 294 -16.43 -12.05 18.86
C LEU A 294 -16.68 -10.65 18.26
N HIS A 295 -15.94 -9.65 18.73
CA HIS A 295 -16.01 -8.28 18.26
C HIS A 295 -14.94 -7.92 17.20
N TYR A 296 -14.28 -8.91 16.64
CA TYR A 296 -13.26 -8.71 15.60
C TYR A 296 -13.91 -8.34 14.26
N GLY A 297 -13.38 -7.31 13.61
CA GLY A 297 -13.85 -6.86 12.31
C GLY A 297 -13.69 -5.35 12.09
N PRO A 298 -14.00 -4.87 10.86
CA PRO A 298 -13.81 -3.48 10.46
C PRO A 298 -14.82 -2.51 11.09
N GLU A 299 -15.95 -3.00 11.59
CA GLU A 299 -17.03 -2.17 12.10
C GLU A 299 -16.57 -1.33 13.30
N PRO A 300 -16.88 -0.02 13.32
CA PRO A 300 -16.61 0.82 14.47
C PRO A 300 -17.32 0.28 15.72
N LYS A 301 -16.61 0.24 16.84
CA LYS A 301 -17.17 -0.25 18.10
C LYS A 301 -17.96 0.87 18.78
N THR A 302 -19.25 0.67 18.96
CA THR A 302 -20.15 1.58 19.68
C THR A 302 -20.11 1.38 21.19
N GLU A 303 -19.74 0.17 21.62
CA GLU A 303 -19.55 -0.19 23.02
C GLU A 303 -18.08 -0.09 23.43
N ALA A 304 -17.83 0.26 24.69
CA ALA A 304 -16.48 0.30 25.26
C ALA A 304 -15.92 -1.11 25.49
N PHE A 305 -14.63 -1.31 25.24
CA PHE A 305 -13.95 -2.56 25.61
C PHE A 305 -14.13 -2.86 27.09
N PHE A 306 -13.86 -1.85 27.93
CA PHE A 306 -14.01 -1.92 29.37
C PHE A 306 -14.85 -0.76 29.84
N PRO A 307 -15.71 -0.98 30.87
CA PRO A 307 -16.37 0.12 31.60
C PRO A 307 -15.31 1.08 32.14
N LYS A 308 -15.58 2.37 32.09
CA LYS A 308 -14.65 3.40 32.57
C LYS A 308 -14.25 3.19 34.03
N GLU A 309 -15.20 2.77 34.84
CA GLU A 309 -15.07 2.54 36.27
C GLU A 309 -14.14 1.35 36.59
N ALA A 310 -14.02 0.41 35.67
CA ALA A 310 -13.14 -0.75 35.79
C ALA A 310 -11.67 -0.42 35.49
N ILE A 311 -11.39 0.75 34.90
CA ILE A 311 -10.01 1.18 34.61
C ILE A 311 -9.46 2.02 35.78
N PRO A 312 -8.32 1.62 36.37
CA PRO A 312 -7.74 2.32 37.48
C PRO A 312 -7.37 3.77 37.18
N LYS A 313 -7.70 4.68 38.11
CA LYS A 313 -7.34 6.10 37.99
C LYS A 313 -5.83 6.34 37.86
N THR A 314 -5.00 5.42 38.39
CA THR A 314 -3.54 5.46 38.24
C THR A 314 -3.11 5.29 36.79
N PHE A 315 -3.76 4.41 36.02
CA PHE A 315 -3.53 4.25 34.61
C PHE A 315 -4.03 5.48 33.82
N LEU A 316 -5.27 5.91 34.05
CA LEU A 316 -5.84 7.05 33.34
C LEU A 316 -5.01 8.33 33.49
N ARG A 317 -4.45 8.57 34.69
CA ARG A 317 -3.50 9.70 34.89
C ARG A 317 -2.24 9.56 34.05
N GLN A 318 -1.65 8.37 33.97
CA GLN A 318 -0.48 8.14 33.14
C GLN A 318 -0.79 8.27 31.66
N LEU A 319 -1.95 7.80 31.21
CA LEU A 319 -2.43 7.97 29.83
C LEU A 319 -2.57 9.45 29.47
N CYS A 320 -3.19 10.25 30.33
CA CYS A 320 -3.28 11.71 30.13
C CYS A 320 -1.89 12.37 30.07
N SER A 321 -0.95 11.94 30.90
CA SER A 321 0.43 12.45 30.90
C SER A 321 1.16 12.06 29.60
N CYS A 322 0.95 10.83 29.11
CA CYS A 322 1.48 10.34 27.84
C CYS A 322 0.93 11.16 26.66
N ALA A 323 -0.39 11.29 26.58
CA ALA A 323 -1.08 12.05 25.53
C ALA A 323 -0.61 13.52 25.52
N LYS A 324 -0.49 14.14 26.69
CA LYS A 324 0.00 15.51 26.85
C LYS A 324 1.45 15.64 26.34
N LEU A 325 2.35 14.73 26.73
CA LEU A 325 3.75 14.76 26.31
C LEU A 325 3.90 14.77 24.78
N PHE A 326 3.24 13.83 24.08
CA PHE A 326 3.36 13.72 22.63
C PHE A 326 2.64 14.85 21.91
N LYS A 327 1.52 15.36 22.46
CA LYS A 327 0.88 16.59 21.97
C LYS A 327 1.84 17.78 22.04
N GLU A 328 2.48 18.00 23.18
CA GLU A 328 3.41 19.13 23.38
C GLU A 328 4.61 19.07 22.42
N ILE A 329 5.19 17.89 22.22
CA ILE A 329 6.24 17.67 21.24
C ILE A 329 5.76 18.06 19.84
N GLN A 330 4.60 17.57 19.43
CA GLN A 330 4.04 17.82 18.09
C GLN A 330 3.69 19.29 17.87
N VAL A 331 3.00 19.92 18.83
CA VAL A 331 2.61 21.34 18.80
C VAL A 331 3.85 22.22 18.67
N SER A 332 4.87 22.00 19.52
CA SER A 332 6.12 22.75 19.48
C SER A 332 6.78 22.70 18.10
N VAL A 333 6.80 21.51 17.46
CA VAL A 333 7.40 21.37 16.13
C VAL A 333 6.57 22.07 15.05
N ILE A 334 5.24 21.91 15.08
CA ILE A 334 4.36 22.58 14.09
C ILE A 334 4.50 24.08 14.21
N GLU A 335 4.42 24.65 15.42
CA GLU A 335 4.51 26.10 15.63
C GLU A 335 5.89 26.64 15.25
N ASN A 336 6.99 25.94 15.60
CA ASN A 336 8.33 26.29 15.18
C ASN A 336 8.47 26.27 13.64
N ASN A 337 7.88 25.29 12.96
CA ASN A 337 7.89 25.20 11.51
C ASN A 337 7.08 26.35 10.88
N ILE A 338 5.92 26.70 11.42
CA ILE A 338 5.12 27.84 10.95
C ILE A 338 5.92 29.14 11.09
N GLN A 339 6.49 29.39 12.25
CA GLN A 339 7.28 30.60 12.50
C GLN A 339 8.49 30.69 11.57
N SER A 340 9.28 29.60 11.47
CA SER A 340 10.44 29.57 10.57
C SER A 340 10.06 29.63 9.10
N PHE A 341 8.85 29.19 8.71
CA PHE A 341 8.31 29.35 7.36
C PHE A 341 7.98 30.81 7.07
N MET A 342 7.31 31.49 8.00
CA MET A 342 6.95 32.90 7.85
C MET A 342 8.17 33.82 7.85
N PHE A 343 9.21 33.49 8.62
CA PHE A 343 10.42 34.31 8.79
C PHE A 343 11.67 33.57 8.29
N ARG A 344 11.62 33.00 7.08
CA ARG A 344 12.72 32.20 6.49
C ARG A 344 14.06 32.93 6.43
N HIS A 345 14.06 34.26 6.27
CA HIS A 345 15.27 35.06 6.26
C HIS A 345 15.99 35.21 7.60
N LEU A 346 15.31 34.84 8.71
CA LEU A 346 15.88 34.82 10.06
C LEU A 346 16.36 33.45 10.50
N VAL A 347 16.19 32.42 9.69
CA VAL A 347 16.61 31.05 10.02
C VAL A 347 18.12 30.90 9.88
N ASP A 348 18.79 30.48 10.95
CA ASP A 348 20.21 30.10 10.90
C ASP A 348 20.37 28.71 10.24
N TRP A 349 20.48 28.70 8.94
CA TRP A 349 20.64 27.50 8.14
C TRP A 349 21.97 26.76 8.42
N SER A 350 23.02 27.45 8.91
CA SER A 350 24.27 26.81 9.31
C SER A 350 24.04 25.92 10.54
N ARG A 351 23.33 26.44 11.52
CA ARG A 351 22.94 25.71 12.73
C ARG A 351 22.03 24.52 12.41
N VAL A 352 21.07 24.71 11.48
CA VAL A 352 20.19 23.61 11.02
C VAL A 352 21.02 22.48 10.40
N LYS A 353 21.95 22.80 9.50
CA LYS A 353 22.84 21.80 8.85
C LYS A 353 23.71 21.09 9.88
N THR A 354 24.29 21.82 10.82
CA THR A 354 25.10 21.22 11.90
C THR A 354 24.28 20.23 12.72
N LEU A 355 23.07 20.62 13.13
CA LEU A 355 22.17 19.76 13.88
C LEU A 355 21.80 18.48 13.12
N ARG A 356 21.48 18.60 11.83
CA ARG A 356 21.16 17.44 10.96
C ARG A 356 22.33 16.47 10.89
N ARG A 357 23.57 16.99 10.74
CA ARG A 357 24.77 16.16 10.74
C ARG A 357 24.96 15.45 12.08
N MET A 358 24.84 16.16 13.21
CA MET A 358 24.95 15.56 14.54
C MET A 358 23.89 14.48 14.78
N VAL A 359 22.68 14.63 14.23
CA VAL A 359 21.62 13.60 14.31
C VAL A 359 22.01 12.37 13.49
N VAL A 360 22.64 12.52 12.32
CA VAL A 360 23.17 11.40 11.55
C VAL A 360 24.28 10.69 12.34
N ASP A 361 25.24 11.43 12.85
CA ASP A 361 26.37 10.85 13.62
C ASP A 361 25.85 10.09 14.87
N GLU A 362 24.89 10.67 15.60
CA GLU A 362 24.24 10.04 16.75
C GLU A 362 23.46 8.77 16.34
N PHE A 363 22.76 8.77 15.19
CA PHE A 363 22.03 7.60 14.69
C PHE A 363 22.98 6.43 14.45
N PHE A 364 24.08 6.66 13.74
CA PHE A 364 25.07 5.63 13.46
C PHE A 364 25.76 5.14 14.73
N TRP A 365 26.14 6.06 15.62
CA TRP A 365 26.77 5.72 16.90
C TRP A 365 25.85 4.92 17.81
N ARG A 366 24.60 5.37 17.97
CA ARG A 366 23.61 4.77 18.87
C ARG A 366 23.18 3.37 18.43
N TYR A 367 22.95 3.20 17.15
CA TYR A 367 22.36 1.97 16.61
C TYR A 367 23.39 1.04 15.98
N GLN A 368 24.65 1.42 15.89
CA GLN A 368 25.76 0.62 15.35
C GLN A 368 25.41 -0.02 14.00
N VAL A 369 24.73 0.75 13.13
CA VAL A 369 24.31 0.25 11.81
C VAL A 369 25.53 0.07 10.93
N GLN A 370 25.73 -1.15 10.41
CA GLN A 370 26.87 -1.53 9.60
C GLN A 370 26.41 -2.21 8.32
N PRO A 371 27.18 -2.19 7.22
CA PRO A 371 26.88 -2.98 6.04
C PRO A 371 26.79 -4.48 6.36
N ILE A 372 25.96 -5.19 5.64
CA ILE A 372 25.92 -6.66 5.63
C ILE A 372 26.28 -7.16 4.23
N ASP A 373 26.83 -8.36 4.13
CA ASP A 373 27.16 -8.98 2.86
C ASP A 373 25.90 -9.17 2.00
N ASP A 374 26.04 -9.01 0.68
CA ASP A 374 24.91 -9.13 -0.25
C ASP A 374 24.22 -10.50 -0.21
N ASN A 375 24.97 -11.57 0.09
CA ASN A 375 24.44 -12.92 0.27
C ASN A 375 23.57 -13.09 1.54
N LEU A 376 23.63 -12.15 2.48
CA LEU A 376 22.81 -12.10 3.69
C LEU A 376 21.54 -11.26 3.52
N LYS A 377 21.42 -10.56 2.37
CA LYS A 377 20.21 -9.80 2.01
C LYS A 377 19.11 -10.75 1.54
N ILE A 378 17.86 -10.40 1.82
CA ILE A 378 16.68 -11.16 1.39
C ILE A 378 16.41 -10.94 -0.09
N LEU A 379 16.43 -9.66 -0.50
CA LEU A 379 16.18 -9.24 -1.87
C LEU A 379 17.53 -9.05 -2.58
N ASN A 380 17.83 -9.88 -3.53
CA ASN A 380 18.97 -9.64 -4.39
C ASN A 380 18.65 -8.43 -5.29
N LYS A 381 19.59 -7.50 -5.52
CA LYS A 381 19.40 -6.34 -6.42
C LYS A 381 18.92 -6.77 -7.82
N SER A 382 19.31 -7.97 -8.26
CA SER A 382 18.86 -8.59 -9.52
C SER A 382 17.39 -9.04 -9.50
N LYS A 383 16.77 -9.19 -8.33
CA LYS A 383 15.35 -9.57 -8.18
C LYS A 383 14.40 -8.37 -8.08
N MET A 384 14.91 -7.17 -7.92
CA MET A 384 14.10 -5.96 -7.94
C MET A 384 13.80 -5.57 -9.39
N CYS A 385 12.57 -5.85 -9.81
CA CYS A 385 12.05 -5.36 -11.08
C CYS A 385 12.10 -3.83 -11.11
N ALA A 386 12.86 -3.25 -12.00
CA ALA A 386 12.78 -1.82 -12.27
C ALA A 386 11.33 -1.49 -12.68
N ILE A 387 10.68 -0.54 -11.98
CA ILE A 387 9.40 -0.03 -12.43
C ILE A 387 9.63 0.65 -13.78
N PRO A 388 8.93 0.20 -14.85
CA PRO A 388 9.07 0.85 -16.16
C PRO A 388 8.86 2.36 -16.04
N GLU A 389 9.64 3.15 -16.80
CA GLU A 389 9.55 4.62 -16.77
C GLU A 389 8.11 5.10 -16.97
N LEU A 390 7.34 4.40 -17.83
CA LEU A 390 5.94 4.68 -18.11
C LEU A 390 5.02 4.54 -16.90
N LEU A 391 5.40 3.76 -15.88
CA LEU A 391 4.64 3.59 -14.63
C LEU A 391 5.16 4.46 -13.50
N LYS A 392 6.27 5.18 -13.70
CA LYS A 392 6.73 6.13 -12.68
C LYS A 392 5.69 7.20 -12.48
N GLU A 393 5.24 7.32 -11.24
CA GLU A 393 4.32 8.39 -10.87
C GLU A 393 5.03 9.73 -11.03
N PRO A 394 4.41 10.71 -11.71
CA PRO A 394 4.92 12.07 -11.70
C PRO A 394 4.99 12.54 -10.23
N LYS A 395 5.95 13.40 -9.93
CA LYS A 395 5.98 14.05 -8.61
C LYS A 395 4.78 14.99 -8.54
N GLU A 396 3.64 14.45 -8.12
CA GLU A 396 2.43 15.24 -7.95
C GLU A 396 2.66 16.31 -6.89
N GLU A 397 2.31 17.53 -7.23
CA GLU A 397 2.12 18.60 -6.25
C GLU A 397 0.81 18.25 -5.53
N GLY A 398 0.89 17.77 -4.30
CA GLY A 398 -0.30 17.51 -3.50
C GLY A 398 -1.09 18.79 -3.26
N PHE A 399 -2.38 18.67 -2.99
CA PHE A 399 -3.25 19.79 -2.63
C PHE A 399 -3.27 20.01 -1.12
N SER A 400 -3.34 21.27 -0.67
CA SER A 400 -3.61 21.59 0.73
C SER A 400 -4.99 21.08 1.14
N TYR A 401 -5.27 21.03 2.43
CA TYR A 401 -6.59 20.63 2.93
C TYR A 401 -7.70 21.51 2.34
N SER A 402 -7.52 22.83 2.37
CA SER A 402 -8.50 23.78 1.82
C SER A 402 -8.69 23.65 0.32
N GLU A 403 -7.61 23.38 -0.45
CA GLU A 403 -7.71 23.14 -1.88
C GLU A 403 -8.50 21.87 -2.20
N ARG A 404 -8.27 20.76 -1.44
CA ARG A 404 -9.05 19.52 -1.63
C ARG A 404 -10.54 19.73 -1.35
N HIS A 405 -10.88 20.43 -0.27
CA HIS A 405 -12.28 20.74 0.06
C HIS A 405 -12.90 21.69 -0.96
N GLY A 406 -12.16 22.71 -1.42
CA GLY A 406 -12.60 23.59 -2.50
C GLY A 406 -12.87 22.81 -3.80
N ARG A 407 -12.00 21.86 -4.13
CA ARG A 407 -12.15 20.98 -5.31
C ARG A 407 -13.37 20.06 -5.19
N ALA A 408 -13.63 19.50 -4.01
CA ALA A 408 -14.79 18.67 -3.76
C ALA A 408 -16.13 19.44 -3.91
N ALA A 409 -16.10 20.75 -3.77
CA ALA A 409 -17.24 21.64 -3.96
C ALA A 409 -17.45 22.12 -5.43
N LEU A 410 -16.56 21.75 -6.36
CA LEU A 410 -16.69 22.13 -7.78
C LEU A 410 -17.91 21.46 -8.42
N LEU A 411 -18.56 22.18 -9.32
CA LEU A 411 -19.58 21.59 -10.20
C LEU A 411 -18.91 20.54 -11.13
N PRO A 412 -19.64 19.50 -11.53
CA PRO A 412 -19.09 18.41 -12.37
C PRO A 412 -18.33 18.89 -13.60
N ALA A 413 -18.85 19.88 -14.34
CA ALA A 413 -18.17 20.43 -15.52
C ALA A 413 -16.85 21.15 -15.19
N GLN A 414 -16.80 21.88 -14.09
CA GLN A 414 -15.57 22.54 -13.62
C GLN A 414 -14.52 21.51 -13.21
N LEU A 415 -14.94 20.47 -12.45
CA LEU A 415 -14.06 19.37 -12.04
C LEU A 415 -13.50 18.64 -13.25
N LEU A 416 -14.34 18.31 -14.25
CA LEU A 416 -13.91 17.62 -15.48
C LEU A 416 -12.87 18.47 -16.26
N GLY A 417 -13.04 19.78 -16.33
CA GLY A 417 -12.03 20.69 -16.91
C GLY A 417 -10.67 20.60 -16.21
N VAL A 418 -10.67 20.55 -14.89
CA VAL A 418 -9.45 20.37 -14.08
C VAL A 418 -8.80 19.00 -14.36
N LEU A 419 -9.60 17.92 -14.41
CA LEU A 419 -9.13 16.56 -14.67
C LEU A 419 -8.51 16.42 -16.07
N GLN A 420 -9.15 17.03 -17.09
CA GLN A 420 -8.62 17.06 -18.46
C GLN A 420 -7.27 17.81 -18.51
N GLN A 421 -7.14 18.92 -17.80
CA GLN A 421 -5.87 19.64 -17.72
C GLN A 421 -4.78 18.80 -17.05
N GLN A 422 -5.11 18.05 -16.00
CA GLN A 422 -4.17 17.14 -15.34
C GLN A 422 -3.68 16.04 -16.29
N LEU A 423 -4.57 15.38 -17.05
CA LEU A 423 -4.17 14.38 -18.05
C LEU A 423 -3.22 14.97 -19.12
N ARG A 424 -3.50 16.19 -19.61
CA ARG A 424 -2.59 16.87 -20.55
C ARG A 424 -1.21 17.12 -19.96
N GLN A 425 -1.14 17.51 -18.69
CA GLN A 425 0.14 17.70 -17.97
C GLN A 425 0.90 16.38 -17.77
N MET A 426 0.21 15.25 -17.70
CA MET A 426 0.82 13.92 -17.63
C MET A 426 1.40 13.44 -18.97
N GLN A 427 1.24 14.23 -20.05
CA GLN A 427 1.73 13.91 -21.39
C GLN A 427 1.30 12.52 -21.88
N VAL A 428 0.04 12.14 -21.58
CA VAL A 428 -0.54 10.88 -22.06
C VAL A 428 -0.75 10.98 -23.57
N ALA A 429 0.01 10.21 -24.32
CA ALA A 429 -0.06 10.20 -25.79
C ALA A 429 0.24 8.80 -26.33
N TRP A 430 -0.25 8.50 -27.52
CA TRP A 430 0.08 7.27 -28.24
C TRP A 430 1.53 7.36 -28.73
N PRO A 431 2.42 6.43 -28.30
CA PRO A 431 3.85 6.58 -28.55
C PRO A 431 4.30 6.05 -29.91
N TYR A 432 3.46 5.28 -30.62
CA TYR A 432 3.81 4.62 -31.86
C TYR A 432 3.50 5.49 -33.08
N GLN A 433 4.26 5.30 -34.16
CA GLN A 433 4.08 6.05 -35.40
C GLN A 433 2.82 5.63 -36.16
N GLN A 434 2.49 4.34 -36.07
CA GLN A 434 1.30 3.78 -36.72
C GLN A 434 0.12 3.69 -35.76
N ASP A 435 -1.09 3.61 -36.30
CA ASP A 435 -2.31 3.41 -35.50
C ASP A 435 -2.45 2.00 -34.92
N VAL A 436 -1.62 1.05 -35.38
CA VAL A 436 -1.58 -0.32 -34.87
C VAL A 436 -0.14 -0.72 -34.59
N GLU A 437 0.13 -1.19 -33.38
CA GLU A 437 1.39 -1.82 -33.02
C GLU A 437 1.24 -3.34 -33.06
N TRP A 438 2.08 -4.01 -33.81
CA TRP A 438 2.00 -5.45 -34.06
C TRP A 438 3.05 -6.21 -33.28
N LEU A 439 2.61 -7.24 -32.53
CA LEU A 439 3.49 -8.17 -31.82
C LEU A 439 3.21 -9.61 -32.24
N ALA A 440 4.25 -10.44 -32.22
CA ALA A 440 4.15 -11.88 -32.43
C ALA A 440 4.80 -12.60 -31.25
N LEU A 441 3.99 -13.32 -30.48
CA LEU A 441 4.46 -14.23 -29.44
C LEU A 441 4.30 -15.66 -29.94
N SER A 442 5.24 -16.54 -29.59
CA SER A 442 5.21 -17.95 -30.04
C SER A 442 5.65 -18.87 -28.90
N GLY A 443 5.24 -20.14 -29.02
CA GLY A 443 5.60 -21.18 -28.05
C GLY A 443 4.50 -21.46 -27.02
N GLU A 444 4.78 -22.41 -26.13
CA GLU A 444 3.89 -22.76 -25.02
C GLU A 444 4.09 -21.80 -23.84
N VAL A 445 3.02 -21.58 -23.07
CA VAL A 445 3.04 -20.71 -21.90
C VAL A 445 3.25 -21.55 -20.65
N ASP A 446 4.43 -21.39 -20.03
CA ASP A 446 4.74 -22.05 -18.76
C ASP A 446 4.18 -21.30 -17.56
N GLY A 447 4.04 -22.01 -16.41
CA GLY A 447 3.73 -21.42 -15.13
C GLY A 447 2.28 -20.95 -14.99
N VAL A 448 1.37 -21.51 -15.79
CA VAL A 448 -0.07 -21.26 -15.62
C VAL A 448 -0.52 -21.78 -14.27
N SER A 449 -1.07 -20.89 -13.44
CA SER A 449 -1.61 -21.23 -12.13
C SER A 449 -2.80 -20.33 -11.78
N LEU A 450 -3.90 -20.92 -11.32
CA LEU A 450 -5.11 -20.19 -10.98
C LEU A 450 -5.02 -19.64 -9.55
N THR A 451 -5.00 -18.32 -9.39
CA THR A 451 -5.14 -17.68 -8.09
C THR A 451 -6.60 -17.29 -7.89
N ARG A 452 -7.21 -17.82 -6.83
CA ARG A 452 -8.60 -17.52 -6.44
C ARG A 452 -8.61 -16.53 -5.31
N GLY A 453 -9.69 -15.75 -5.17
CA GLY A 453 -9.87 -14.84 -4.07
C GLY A 453 -11.18 -14.05 -4.18
N LYS A 454 -11.32 -13.04 -3.32
CA LYS A 454 -12.48 -12.14 -3.36
C LYS A 454 -12.54 -11.39 -4.69
N ALA A 455 -13.71 -11.32 -5.27
CA ALA A 455 -13.95 -10.57 -6.50
C ALA A 455 -13.58 -9.09 -6.31
N VAL A 456 -12.87 -8.52 -7.30
CA VAL A 456 -12.48 -7.11 -7.28
C VAL A 456 -13.68 -6.27 -7.70
N GLU A 457 -14.23 -5.49 -6.79
CA GLU A 457 -15.40 -4.63 -7.08
C GLU A 457 -15.05 -3.50 -8.05
N ARG A 458 -13.86 -2.90 -7.85
CA ARG A 458 -13.31 -1.84 -8.71
C ARG A 458 -11.79 -1.86 -8.68
N VAL A 459 -11.17 -1.47 -9.79
CA VAL A 459 -9.71 -1.34 -9.89
C VAL A 459 -9.29 0.05 -9.39
N SER A 460 -8.67 0.11 -8.23
CA SER A 460 -8.12 1.36 -7.65
C SER A 460 -6.62 1.53 -7.90
N SER A 461 -5.92 0.42 -8.18
CA SER A 461 -4.50 0.40 -8.56
C SER A 461 -4.24 -0.71 -9.57
N SER A 462 -3.21 -0.57 -10.39
CA SER A 462 -2.84 -1.54 -11.41
C SER A 462 -1.32 -1.53 -11.64
N LYS A 463 -0.77 -2.70 -11.96
CA LYS A 463 0.60 -2.83 -12.46
C LYS A 463 0.71 -2.47 -13.96
N PHE A 464 -0.43 -2.26 -14.62
CA PHE A 464 -0.54 -2.02 -16.06
C PHE A 464 -1.00 -0.59 -16.37
N CYS A 465 -1.07 0.29 -15.38
CA CYS A 465 -1.46 1.69 -15.54
C CYS A 465 -0.92 2.54 -14.37
N ARG A 466 -0.48 3.78 -14.65
CA ARG A 466 -0.10 4.71 -13.57
C ARG A 466 -1.28 5.01 -12.66
N GLY A 467 -1.05 5.01 -11.36
CA GLY A 467 -2.09 5.29 -10.36
C GLY A 467 -2.68 6.69 -10.50
N CYS A 468 -1.88 7.70 -10.89
CA CYS A 468 -2.37 9.05 -11.15
C CYS A 468 -3.41 9.08 -12.30
N VAL A 469 -3.18 8.31 -13.38
CA VAL A 469 -4.10 8.22 -14.51
C VAL A 469 -5.40 7.52 -14.09
N LEU A 470 -5.29 6.41 -13.33
CA LEU A 470 -6.46 5.71 -12.78
C LEU A 470 -7.27 6.59 -11.83
N ARG A 471 -6.62 7.38 -10.97
CA ARG A 471 -7.32 8.30 -10.06
C ARG A 471 -8.12 9.34 -10.83
N VAL A 472 -7.53 9.97 -11.84
CA VAL A 472 -8.23 10.94 -12.69
C VAL A 472 -9.44 10.32 -13.35
N PHE A 473 -9.31 9.10 -13.86
CA PHE A 473 -10.43 8.38 -14.50
C PHE A 473 -11.54 8.03 -13.50
N ALA A 474 -11.19 7.50 -12.34
CA ALA A 474 -12.14 7.18 -11.29
C ALA A 474 -12.87 8.43 -10.76
N GLU A 475 -12.19 9.58 -10.69
CA GLU A 475 -12.77 10.85 -10.29
C GLU A 475 -13.71 11.39 -11.37
N ALA A 476 -13.34 11.30 -12.64
CA ALA A 476 -14.20 11.67 -13.76
C ALA A 476 -15.48 10.81 -13.82
N CYS A 477 -15.36 9.50 -13.63
CA CYS A 477 -16.51 8.60 -13.56
C CYS A 477 -17.44 8.92 -12.38
N ARG A 478 -16.89 9.28 -11.20
CA ARG A 478 -17.68 9.70 -10.03
C ARG A 478 -18.39 11.03 -10.26
N ALA A 479 -17.70 12.01 -10.84
CA ALA A 479 -18.25 13.35 -11.08
C ALA A 479 -19.47 13.34 -12.02
N THR A 480 -19.57 12.36 -12.90
CA THR A 480 -20.66 12.22 -13.87
C THR A 480 -21.83 11.38 -13.35
N GLY A 481 -21.70 10.77 -12.16
CA GLY A 481 -22.74 9.95 -11.55
C GLY A 481 -23.24 8.85 -12.50
N THR A 482 -24.55 8.71 -12.61
CA THR A 482 -25.25 7.78 -13.49
C THR A 482 -25.32 8.25 -14.95
N LEU A 483 -24.22 8.62 -15.59
CA LEU A 483 -24.17 8.64 -17.06
C LEU A 483 -24.23 7.20 -17.60
N GLU A 484 -25.07 6.41 -16.98
CA GLU A 484 -25.59 5.17 -17.49
C GLU A 484 -26.57 5.52 -18.58
N ARG A 485 -26.32 5.09 -19.77
CA ARG A 485 -27.36 4.81 -20.80
C ARG A 485 -27.55 5.67 -22.00
N THR A 486 -26.67 6.54 -22.44
CA THR A 486 -26.94 7.10 -23.77
C THR A 486 -25.72 7.25 -24.64
N ARG A 487 -25.20 6.15 -25.16
CA ARG A 487 -24.55 6.17 -26.51
C ARG A 487 -24.37 4.77 -27.06
N SER A 488 -24.49 4.71 -28.39
CA SER A 488 -24.22 3.53 -29.21
C SER A 488 -22.89 2.89 -28.84
N LEU A 489 -22.93 1.57 -28.66
CA LEU A 489 -21.79 0.70 -28.49
C LEU A 489 -20.69 0.98 -29.53
N PRO A 490 -19.40 0.82 -29.18
CA PRO A 490 -18.33 0.83 -30.17
C PRO A 490 -18.71 -0.09 -31.33
N SER A 491 -18.66 0.42 -32.54
CA SER A 491 -18.97 -0.41 -33.70
C SER A 491 -17.66 -0.85 -34.35
N ALA A 492 -17.63 -2.10 -34.82
CA ALA A 492 -16.52 -2.58 -35.65
C ALA A 492 -16.23 -1.64 -36.85
N GLN A 493 -17.18 -0.83 -37.23
CA GLN A 493 -17.03 0.21 -38.24
C GLN A 493 -16.13 1.36 -37.84
N GLY A 494 -16.07 1.73 -36.56
CA GLY A 494 -15.18 2.79 -36.04
C GLY A 494 -13.69 2.40 -36.04
N VAL A 495 -13.40 1.12 -35.91
CA VAL A 495 -12.04 0.58 -35.90
C VAL A 495 -11.50 0.23 -37.28
N ARG A 496 -12.39 0.00 -38.26
CA ARG A 496 -12.06 -0.36 -39.65
C ARG A 496 -10.97 0.49 -40.28
N PRO A 497 -10.99 1.82 -40.19
CA PRO A 497 -9.98 2.65 -40.84
C PRO A 497 -8.55 2.45 -40.34
N SER A 498 -8.37 1.89 -39.15
CA SER A 498 -7.03 1.62 -38.53
C SER A 498 -6.56 0.20 -38.84
N LEU A 499 -7.33 -0.64 -39.51
CA LEU A 499 -7.00 -2.02 -39.79
C LEU A 499 -6.43 -2.20 -41.19
N PRO A 500 -5.63 -3.24 -41.46
CA PRO A 500 -5.12 -3.53 -42.79
C PRO A 500 -6.25 -3.70 -43.80
N GLU A 501 -6.14 -3.04 -44.96
CA GLU A 501 -7.14 -3.12 -46.05
C GLU A 501 -7.36 -4.56 -46.58
N GLU A 502 -6.35 -5.42 -46.44
CA GLU A 502 -6.35 -6.82 -46.90
C GLU A 502 -7.11 -7.78 -45.97
N LEU A 503 -7.67 -7.30 -44.84
CA LEU A 503 -8.34 -8.14 -43.85
C LEU A 503 -9.72 -8.58 -44.38
N ASP A 504 -9.92 -9.88 -44.59
CA ASP A 504 -11.21 -10.44 -44.88
C ASP A 504 -12.13 -10.43 -43.67
N TRP A 505 -13.08 -9.52 -43.65
CA TRP A 505 -14.04 -9.33 -42.56
C TRP A 505 -14.98 -10.52 -42.33
N GLN A 506 -15.13 -11.42 -43.29
CA GLN A 506 -15.92 -12.64 -43.09
C GLN A 506 -15.22 -13.64 -42.17
N SER A 507 -13.90 -13.57 -42.13
CA SER A 507 -13.06 -14.40 -41.27
C SER A 507 -12.76 -13.74 -39.87
N VAL A 508 -13.37 -12.58 -39.57
CA VAL A 508 -13.17 -11.88 -38.30
C VAL A 508 -14.32 -12.11 -37.34
N ARG A 509 -14.07 -12.77 -36.24
CA ARG A 509 -15.03 -12.87 -35.14
C ARG A 509 -14.83 -11.65 -34.20
N VAL A 510 -15.91 -10.90 -34.00
CA VAL A 510 -15.91 -9.70 -33.14
C VAL A 510 -16.50 -10.05 -31.79
N VAL A 511 -15.77 -9.74 -30.70
CA VAL A 511 -16.26 -9.77 -29.32
C VAL A 511 -16.30 -8.34 -28.80
N ASP A 512 -17.51 -7.87 -28.52
CA ASP A 512 -17.74 -6.55 -27.95
C ASP A 512 -17.88 -6.67 -26.42
N CYS A 513 -16.89 -6.15 -25.68
CA CYS A 513 -16.88 -6.12 -24.23
C CYS A 513 -17.61 -4.88 -23.65
N GLY A 514 -18.18 -4.04 -24.52
CA GLY A 514 -18.97 -2.87 -24.13
C GLY A 514 -18.16 -1.86 -23.34
N ASP A 515 -18.76 -1.31 -22.26
CA ASP A 515 -18.14 -0.29 -21.39
C ASP A 515 -17.33 -0.93 -20.22
N ALA A 516 -16.68 -2.07 -20.48
CA ALA A 516 -15.93 -2.82 -19.47
C ALA A 516 -14.78 -2.02 -18.83
N PRO A 517 -13.99 -1.20 -19.55
CA PRO A 517 -12.98 -0.35 -18.91
C PRO A 517 -13.56 0.60 -17.86
N ARG A 518 -14.73 1.21 -18.13
CA ARG A 518 -15.40 2.09 -17.19
C ARG A 518 -15.94 1.33 -15.97
N ARG A 519 -16.57 0.17 -16.19
CA ARG A 519 -17.06 -0.69 -15.12
C ARG A 519 -15.92 -1.19 -14.22
N SER A 520 -14.73 -1.38 -14.77
CA SER A 520 -13.55 -1.80 -14.01
C SER A 520 -13.16 -0.80 -12.90
N VAL A 521 -13.41 0.49 -13.06
CA VAL A 521 -13.06 1.51 -12.06
C VAL A 521 -14.27 2.09 -11.32
N ALA A 522 -15.49 1.85 -11.79
CA ALA A 522 -16.72 2.34 -11.17
C ALA A 522 -17.37 1.28 -10.27
N ALA A 523 -18.15 0.39 -10.85
CA ALA A 523 -18.83 -0.72 -10.16
C ALA A 523 -19.20 -1.82 -11.19
N GLY A 524 -19.48 -3.04 -10.71
CA GLY A 524 -19.87 -4.17 -11.57
C GLY A 524 -18.70 -4.77 -12.37
N GLN A 525 -17.48 -4.61 -11.89
CA GLN A 525 -16.26 -5.09 -12.55
C GLN A 525 -16.27 -6.61 -12.77
N GLU A 526 -16.71 -7.38 -11.77
CA GLU A 526 -16.70 -8.84 -11.86
C GLU A 526 -17.72 -9.37 -12.89
N GLU A 527 -18.92 -8.81 -12.93
CA GLU A 527 -19.94 -9.19 -13.94
C GLU A 527 -19.45 -8.88 -15.36
N ALA A 528 -18.88 -7.68 -15.56
CA ALA A 528 -18.32 -7.28 -16.85
C ALA A 528 -17.16 -8.19 -17.28
N LYS A 529 -16.27 -8.52 -16.34
CA LYS A 529 -15.14 -9.43 -16.55
C LYS A 529 -15.61 -10.83 -16.96
N ARG A 530 -16.58 -11.42 -16.24
CA ARG A 530 -17.13 -12.75 -16.56
C ARG A 530 -17.83 -12.74 -17.91
N ALA A 531 -18.64 -11.73 -18.21
CA ALA A 531 -19.34 -11.61 -19.47
C ALA A 531 -18.36 -11.51 -20.66
N CYS A 532 -17.34 -10.64 -20.58
CA CYS A 532 -16.30 -10.55 -21.61
C CYS A 532 -15.54 -11.87 -21.77
N PHE A 533 -15.15 -12.48 -20.65
CA PHE A 533 -14.41 -13.74 -20.67
C PHE A 533 -15.21 -14.88 -21.35
N LEU A 534 -16.47 -15.06 -20.96
CA LEU A 534 -17.34 -16.07 -21.58
C LEU A 534 -17.56 -15.83 -23.06
N ALA A 535 -17.71 -14.57 -23.50
CA ALA A 535 -17.84 -14.22 -24.91
C ALA A 535 -16.55 -14.55 -25.70
N ILE A 536 -15.36 -14.35 -25.10
CA ILE A 536 -14.06 -14.75 -25.70
C ILE A 536 -13.99 -16.26 -25.84
N VAL A 537 -14.33 -17.02 -24.81
CA VAL A 537 -14.30 -18.48 -24.83
C VAL A 537 -15.27 -19.03 -25.90
N ALA A 538 -16.49 -18.49 -25.98
CA ALA A 538 -17.46 -18.86 -27.00
C ALA A 538 -16.93 -18.57 -28.42
N ALA A 539 -16.36 -17.38 -28.64
CA ALA A 539 -15.78 -17.02 -29.94
C ALA A 539 -14.63 -17.96 -30.33
N LEU A 540 -13.74 -18.34 -29.39
CA LEU A 540 -12.64 -19.27 -29.70
C LEU A 540 -13.07 -20.69 -29.99
N ARG A 541 -14.24 -21.14 -29.52
CA ARG A 541 -14.82 -22.45 -29.88
C ARG A 541 -15.26 -22.49 -31.31
N ASP A 542 -15.83 -21.38 -31.81
CA ASP A 542 -16.36 -21.24 -33.14
C ASP A 542 -15.30 -20.91 -34.21
N LEU A 543 -14.12 -20.40 -33.80
CA LEU A 543 -13.07 -20.01 -34.73
C LEU A 543 -12.33 -21.20 -35.31
N GLY A 544 -12.17 -21.17 -36.67
CA GLY A 544 -11.33 -22.08 -37.43
C GLY A 544 -9.88 -21.60 -37.56
N GLU A 545 -9.01 -22.50 -38.01
CA GLU A 545 -7.63 -22.20 -38.34
C GLU A 545 -7.51 -21.06 -39.35
N GLY A 546 -6.65 -20.09 -39.12
CA GLY A 546 -6.42 -18.94 -39.98
C GLY A 546 -7.41 -17.79 -39.79
N GLU A 547 -8.52 -17.98 -39.07
CA GLU A 547 -9.48 -16.92 -38.77
C GLU A 547 -8.95 -15.95 -37.68
N HIS A 548 -9.66 -14.84 -37.46
CA HIS A 548 -9.25 -13.69 -36.68
C HIS A 548 -10.22 -13.39 -35.55
N LEU A 549 -9.68 -12.86 -34.42
CA LEU A 549 -10.48 -12.41 -33.30
C LEU A 549 -10.24 -10.91 -33.04
N LEU A 550 -11.31 -10.11 -33.05
CA LEU A 550 -11.28 -8.71 -32.69
C LEU A 550 -11.99 -8.50 -31.36
N LEU A 551 -11.26 -8.03 -30.36
CA LEU A 551 -11.81 -7.63 -29.06
C LEU A 551 -12.00 -6.12 -29.04
N LEU A 552 -13.22 -5.64 -28.79
CA LEU A 552 -13.56 -4.22 -28.63
C LEU A 552 -13.86 -3.95 -27.16
N GLY A 553 -13.27 -2.87 -26.61
CA GLY A 553 -13.50 -2.44 -25.22
C GLY A 553 -12.97 -3.43 -24.17
N TYR A 554 -11.98 -4.27 -24.51
CA TYR A 554 -11.42 -5.23 -23.56
C TYR A 554 -10.50 -4.54 -22.54
N PRO A 555 -10.78 -4.60 -21.22
CA PRO A 555 -10.01 -3.88 -20.23
C PRO A 555 -8.70 -4.61 -19.89
N LEU A 556 -7.56 -3.95 -20.01
CA LEU A 556 -6.23 -4.51 -19.71
C LEU A 556 -5.70 -4.05 -18.33
N LEU A 557 -6.58 -3.80 -17.35
CA LEU A 557 -6.22 -3.20 -16.06
C LEU A 557 -5.93 -4.21 -14.95
N THR A 558 -6.43 -5.45 -15.08
CA THR A 558 -6.23 -6.51 -14.07
C THR A 558 -5.26 -7.56 -14.56
N GLN A 559 -4.57 -8.22 -13.63
CA GLN A 559 -3.66 -9.32 -13.95
C GLN A 559 -4.38 -10.45 -14.68
N PHE A 560 -5.63 -10.73 -14.33
CA PHE A 560 -6.47 -11.70 -15.02
C PHE A 560 -6.67 -11.34 -16.50
N ASN A 561 -7.12 -10.12 -16.77
CA ASN A 561 -7.43 -9.71 -18.15
C ASN A 561 -6.15 -9.65 -19.02
N VAL A 562 -5.05 -9.16 -18.46
CA VAL A 562 -3.77 -9.14 -19.17
C VAL A 562 -3.26 -10.55 -19.43
N ALA A 563 -3.42 -11.48 -18.47
CA ALA A 563 -3.05 -12.88 -18.66
C ALA A 563 -3.89 -13.58 -19.75
N VAL A 564 -5.20 -13.31 -19.81
CA VAL A 564 -6.05 -13.82 -20.90
C VAL A 564 -5.57 -13.28 -22.26
N ALA A 565 -5.30 -11.97 -22.37
CA ALA A 565 -4.78 -11.38 -23.62
C ALA A 565 -3.42 -11.99 -23.99
N TYR A 566 -2.53 -12.20 -23.01
CA TYR A 566 -1.24 -12.83 -23.22
C TYR A 566 -1.36 -14.28 -23.71
N LEU A 567 -2.27 -15.09 -23.13
CA LEU A 567 -2.55 -16.45 -23.62
C LEU A 567 -3.08 -16.44 -25.06
N LEU A 568 -3.95 -15.49 -25.38
CA LEU A 568 -4.46 -15.33 -26.75
C LEU A 568 -3.32 -14.97 -27.73
N CYS A 569 -2.35 -14.15 -27.33
CA CYS A 569 -1.20 -13.83 -28.18
C CYS A 569 -0.41 -15.09 -28.61
N HIS A 570 -0.35 -16.10 -27.75
CA HIS A 570 0.30 -17.38 -28.07
C HIS A 570 -0.57 -18.34 -28.92
N ALA A 571 -1.88 -18.08 -29.00
CA ALA A 571 -2.80 -18.86 -29.82
C ALA A 571 -2.91 -18.34 -31.27
N PHE A 572 -2.52 -17.10 -31.52
CA PHE A 572 -2.58 -16.45 -32.83
C PHE A 572 -1.17 -16.10 -33.34
N GLN A 573 -1.01 -15.88 -34.65
CA GLN A 573 0.28 -15.52 -35.23
C GLN A 573 0.77 -14.14 -34.81
N GLN A 574 -0.16 -13.18 -34.70
CA GLN A 574 0.13 -11.80 -34.35
C GLN A 574 -1.03 -11.19 -33.55
N VAL A 575 -0.70 -10.24 -32.69
CA VAL A 575 -1.67 -9.36 -32.05
C VAL A 575 -1.40 -7.91 -32.44
N GLY A 576 -2.42 -7.19 -32.86
CA GLY A 576 -2.39 -5.75 -33.13
C GLY A 576 -3.01 -4.98 -31.97
N PHE A 577 -2.22 -4.12 -31.31
CA PHE A 577 -2.69 -3.14 -30.37
C PHE A 577 -3.15 -1.91 -31.17
N ILE A 578 -4.44 -1.68 -31.26
CA ILE A 578 -5.01 -0.62 -32.07
C ILE A 578 -5.13 0.64 -31.23
N ARG A 579 -4.66 1.78 -31.77
CA ARG A 579 -4.74 3.07 -31.10
C ARG A 579 -6.18 3.34 -30.65
N PRO A 580 -6.42 3.58 -29.35
CA PRO A 580 -7.75 3.93 -28.88
C PRO A 580 -8.25 5.23 -29.51
N ARG A 581 -9.51 5.23 -29.96
CA ARG A 581 -10.24 6.41 -30.45
C ARG A 581 -11.58 6.47 -29.73
N GLY A 582 -11.70 7.41 -28.80
CA GLY A 582 -12.85 7.46 -27.92
C GLY A 582 -12.88 6.24 -26.98
N ARG A 583 -13.99 5.47 -27.03
CA ARG A 583 -14.17 4.28 -26.19
C ARG A 583 -13.59 3.00 -26.78
N ASP A 584 -13.04 3.06 -28.00
CA ASP A 584 -12.71 1.89 -28.80
C ASP A 584 -11.24 1.46 -28.55
N CYS A 585 -10.97 0.94 -27.35
CA CYS A 585 -9.78 0.12 -27.09
C CYS A 585 -9.97 -1.21 -27.83
N ALA A 586 -9.12 -1.55 -28.80
CA ALA A 586 -9.28 -2.74 -29.59
C ALA A 586 -7.99 -3.55 -29.74
N LEU A 587 -8.13 -4.88 -29.65
CA LEU A 587 -7.08 -5.86 -29.88
C LEU A 587 -7.47 -6.74 -31.05
N LEU A 588 -6.63 -6.81 -32.09
CA LEU A 588 -6.84 -7.70 -33.21
C LEU A 588 -5.86 -8.87 -33.16
N PHE A 589 -6.36 -10.06 -32.92
CA PHE A 589 -5.60 -11.30 -32.99
C PHE A 589 -5.74 -11.91 -34.40
N ARG A 590 -4.62 -12.03 -35.12
CA ARG A 590 -4.60 -12.50 -36.51
C ARG A 590 -4.15 -13.94 -36.63
N CYS A 591 -4.86 -14.71 -37.46
CA CYS A 591 -4.55 -16.07 -37.88
C CYS A 591 -4.40 -17.05 -36.70
N LEU A 592 -5.52 -17.65 -36.30
CA LEU A 592 -5.53 -18.69 -35.26
C LEU A 592 -4.64 -19.85 -35.69
N GLN A 593 -3.74 -20.27 -34.79
CA GLN A 593 -2.74 -21.31 -35.04
C GLN A 593 -3.32 -22.71 -34.74
N ARG A 594 -2.73 -23.75 -35.37
CA ARG A 594 -3.07 -25.15 -35.07
C ARG A 594 -2.84 -25.55 -33.62
N ASN A 595 -1.79 -25.02 -33.00
CA ASN A 595 -1.40 -25.37 -31.62
C ASN A 595 -2.12 -24.50 -30.57
N VAL A 596 -3.44 -24.37 -30.71
CA VAL A 596 -4.29 -23.58 -29.78
C VAL A 596 -4.76 -24.39 -28.57
N GLN A 597 -4.42 -25.67 -28.49
CA GLN A 597 -5.00 -26.59 -27.51
C GLN A 597 -4.71 -26.20 -26.05
N GLN A 598 -3.49 -25.77 -25.78
CA GLN A 598 -3.12 -25.30 -24.43
C GLN A 598 -3.98 -24.10 -24.01
N CYS A 599 -4.10 -23.09 -24.89
CA CYS A 599 -4.88 -21.89 -24.62
C CYS A 599 -6.35 -22.27 -24.34
N LYS A 600 -6.97 -23.09 -25.23
CA LYS A 600 -8.35 -23.54 -25.08
C LYS A 600 -8.55 -24.30 -23.75
N SER A 601 -7.67 -25.22 -23.42
CA SER A 601 -7.75 -26.01 -22.19
C SER A 601 -7.67 -25.15 -20.93
N VAL A 602 -6.76 -24.17 -20.89
CA VAL A 602 -6.64 -23.24 -19.76
C VAL A 602 -7.90 -22.39 -19.61
N LEU A 603 -8.41 -21.82 -20.72
CA LEU A 603 -9.58 -20.96 -20.67
C LEU A 603 -10.86 -21.76 -20.30
N GLU A 604 -11.00 -23.02 -20.76
CA GLU A 604 -12.09 -23.91 -20.34
C GLU A 604 -12.02 -24.27 -18.85
N GLN A 605 -10.80 -24.47 -18.31
CA GLN A 605 -10.62 -24.68 -16.88
C GLN A 605 -11.05 -23.43 -16.08
N VAL A 606 -10.71 -22.23 -16.55
CA VAL A 606 -11.13 -20.97 -15.90
C VAL A 606 -12.66 -20.81 -15.97
N GLU A 607 -13.29 -21.11 -17.11
CA GLU A 607 -14.76 -21.07 -17.27
C GLU A 607 -15.44 -22.01 -16.25
N LEU A 608 -14.93 -23.23 -16.11
CA LEU A 608 -15.46 -24.20 -15.13
C LEU A 608 -15.33 -23.68 -13.70
N GLU A 609 -14.21 -23.08 -13.36
CA GLU A 609 -13.96 -22.50 -12.03
C GLU A 609 -14.88 -21.31 -11.76
N LEU A 610 -14.98 -20.36 -12.68
CA LEU A 610 -15.90 -19.21 -12.56
C LEU A 610 -17.37 -19.62 -12.46
N GLY A 611 -17.74 -20.72 -13.11
CA GLY A 611 -19.09 -21.29 -13.03
C GLY A 611 -19.42 -21.93 -11.66
N ARG A 612 -18.41 -22.25 -10.84
CA ARG A 612 -18.56 -22.79 -9.49
C ARG A 612 -18.56 -21.71 -8.40
N MET A 613 -18.10 -20.50 -8.72
CA MET A 613 -17.96 -19.39 -7.80
C MET A 613 -19.18 -18.46 -7.85
N ASP A 614 -19.56 -17.88 -6.71
CA ASP A 614 -20.51 -16.80 -6.68
C ASP A 614 -19.90 -15.48 -7.19
N LEU A 615 -20.65 -14.38 -7.16
CA LEU A 615 -20.15 -13.08 -7.62
C LEU A 615 -19.19 -12.39 -6.63
N HIS A 616 -19.07 -12.92 -5.42
CA HIS A 616 -18.12 -12.40 -4.42
C HIS A 616 -16.74 -13.04 -4.53
N GLU A 617 -16.63 -14.16 -5.26
CA GLU A 617 -15.39 -14.87 -5.52
C GLU A 617 -15.01 -14.79 -6.99
N SER A 618 -13.71 -14.83 -7.28
CA SER A 618 -13.20 -14.75 -8.64
C SER A 618 -11.83 -15.43 -8.81
N VAL A 619 -11.50 -15.72 -10.07
CA VAL A 619 -10.11 -15.99 -10.48
C VAL A 619 -9.42 -14.64 -10.66
N LEU A 620 -8.39 -14.37 -9.85
CA LEU A 620 -7.66 -13.10 -9.81
C LEU A 620 -6.51 -13.05 -10.81
N SER A 621 -5.84 -14.18 -11.04
CA SER A 621 -4.77 -14.29 -12.04
C SER A 621 -4.63 -15.69 -12.59
N LEU A 622 -4.02 -15.80 -13.78
CA LEU A 622 -3.71 -17.05 -14.49
C LEU A 622 -2.20 -17.26 -14.62
N LEU A 623 -1.44 -16.18 -14.56
CA LEU A 623 0.00 -16.16 -14.75
C LEU A 623 0.64 -15.24 -13.69
N PRO A 624 1.85 -15.58 -13.22
CA PRO A 624 2.58 -14.72 -12.31
C PRO A 624 2.98 -13.41 -12.99
N ILE A 625 3.03 -12.33 -12.23
CA ILE A 625 3.24 -10.97 -12.74
C ILE A 625 4.59 -10.80 -13.48
N ASN A 626 5.64 -11.49 -13.04
CA ASN A 626 6.96 -11.45 -13.68
C ASN A 626 6.93 -11.96 -15.14
N LYS A 627 6.09 -12.95 -15.44
CA LYS A 627 5.86 -13.44 -16.82
C LYS A 627 5.21 -12.35 -17.68
N LEU A 628 4.17 -11.71 -17.14
CA LEU A 628 3.43 -10.67 -17.87
C LEU A 628 4.24 -9.37 -18.07
N CYS A 629 5.23 -9.12 -17.23
CA CYS A 629 6.10 -7.94 -17.33
C CYS A 629 7.40 -8.20 -18.11
N GLY A 630 7.61 -9.40 -18.65
CA GLY A 630 8.83 -9.75 -19.37
C GLY A 630 10.08 -9.81 -18.49
N ILE A 631 9.91 -10.05 -17.19
CA ILE A 631 11.00 -10.12 -16.23
C ILE A 631 11.31 -11.59 -15.98
N ASN A 632 12.29 -12.13 -16.70
CA ASN A 632 12.76 -13.48 -16.45
C ASN A 632 13.34 -13.59 -15.04
N SER A 633 12.86 -14.57 -14.26
CA SER A 633 13.53 -14.98 -13.04
C SER A 633 14.94 -15.43 -13.39
N TYR A 634 15.93 -14.81 -12.75
CA TYR A 634 17.36 -14.96 -13.04
C TYR A 634 17.93 -16.34 -12.64
N GLU A 635 17.12 -17.38 -12.54
CA GLU A 635 17.55 -18.72 -12.13
C GLU A 635 18.22 -19.53 -13.26
N ASP A 636 18.08 -19.15 -14.54
CA ASP A 636 18.56 -19.96 -15.68
C ASP A 636 19.83 -19.45 -16.37
N LYS A 637 20.49 -18.38 -15.90
CA LYS A 637 21.70 -17.85 -16.53
C LYS A 637 22.87 -17.53 -15.59
N VAL A 638 23.09 -18.33 -14.55
CA VAL A 638 24.35 -18.27 -13.79
C VAL A 638 25.20 -19.48 -14.14
N SER A 639 25.59 -19.58 -15.38
CA SER A 639 26.81 -20.28 -15.80
C SER A 639 27.21 -19.78 -17.18
N SER A 640 28.28 -19.04 -17.22
CA SER A 640 29.01 -18.47 -18.32
C SER A 640 28.65 -17.03 -18.73
N GLU A 641 29.68 -16.17 -18.60
CA GLU A 641 29.89 -14.88 -19.25
C GLU A 641 29.15 -13.67 -18.63
N LEU A 642 29.73 -13.14 -17.55
CA LEU A 642 29.51 -11.78 -17.10
C LEU A 642 30.88 -11.10 -16.91
N GLU A 643 31.48 -10.65 -17.99
CA GLU A 643 32.37 -9.48 -18.02
C GLU A 643 31.92 -8.60 -19.19
N GLU A 644 31.64 -7.33 -18.91
CA GLU A 644 31.43 -6.24 -19.84
C GLU A 644 30.13 -6.22 -20.67
N ALA A 645 29.07 -5.68 -20.12
CA ALA A 645 28.04 -5.02 -20.91
C ALA A 645 27.61 -3.70 -20.24
N SER A 646 28.07 -2.63 -20.84
CA SER A 646 27.62 -1.26 -20.54
C SER A 646 26.12 -1.10 -20.74
N ALA A 647 25.49 -0.25 -19.93
CA ALA A 647 24.04 -0.04 -19.78
C ALA A 647 23.30 0.52 -21.01
N GLU A 648 23.84 0.46 -22.21
CA GLU A 648 23.31 1.12 -23.42
C GLU A 648 22.62 0.21 -24.45
N ASN A 649 22.54 -1.11 -24.26
CA ASN A 649 21.93 -2.01 -25.25
C ASN A 649 21.15 -3.18 -24.62
N CYS A 650 20.22 -2.93 -23.72
CA CYS A 650 19.20 -3.93 -23.39
C CYS A 650 18.05 -3.83 -24.41
N SER A 651 18.07 -4.66 -25.46
CA SER A 651 16.87 -4.93 -26.25
C SER A 651 15.80 -5.53 -25.32
N LEU A 652 14.60 -4.93 -25.30
CA LEU A 652 13.46 -5.48 -24.58
C LEU A 652 13.16 -6.90 -25.09
N THR A 653 12.78 -7.80 -24.19
CA THR A 653 12.20 -9.08 -24.61
C THR A 653 10.84 -8.84 -25.25
N VAL A 654 10.33 -9.79 -26.03
CA VAL A 654 9.00 -9.66 -26.70
C VAL A 654 7.88 -9.53 -25.64
N GLU A 655 8.04 -10.16 -24.48
CA GLU A 655 7.14 -10.01 -23.32
C GLU A 655 7.23 -8.59 -22.73
N GLY A 656 8.41 -7.98 -22.71
CA GLY A 656 8.60 -6.59 -22.29
C GLY A 656 7.92 -5.63 -23.26
N GLU A 657 7.97 -5.88 -24.58
CA GLU A 657 7.24 -5.12 -25.59
C GLU A 657 5.72 -5.27 -25.42
N PHE A 658 5.21 -6.49 -25.19
CA PHE A 658 3.81 -6.74 -24.87
C PHE A 658 3.35 -5.91 -23.66
N TYR A 659 4.14 -5.93 -22.59
CA TYR A 659 3.84 -5.17 -21.38
C TYR A 659 3.77 -3.67 -21.63
N LEU A 660 4.70 -3.10 -22.40
CA LEU A 660 4.68 -1.69 -22.78
C LEU A 660 3.46 -1.34 -23.64
N CYS A 661 3.06 -2.20 -24.58
CA CYS A 661 1.85 -2.02 -25.37
C CYS A 661 0.60 -1.97 -24.47
N VAL A 662 0.49 -2.87 -23.50
CA VAL A 662 -0.60 -2.89 -22.52
C VAL A 662 -0.68 -1.59 -21.72
N ILE A 663 0.45 -1.08 -21.20
CA ILE A 663 0.50 0.18 -20.44
C ILE A 663 0.07 1.36 -21.32
N ASN A 664 0.60 1.47 -22.52
CA ASN A 664 0.28 2.56 -23.44
C ASN A 664 -1.18 2.53 -23.86
N MET A 665 -1.72 1.35 -24.15
CA MET A 665 -3.14 1.15 -24.46
C MET A 665 -4.02 1.64 -23.32
N ASN A 666 -3.72 1.26 -22.07
CA ASN A 666 -4.49 1.69 -20.90
C ASN A 666 -4.44 3.21 -20.70
N HIS A 667 -3.25 3.81 -20.81
CA HIS A 667 -3.09 5.26 -20.65
C HIS A 667 -3.91 6.02 -21.71
N MET A 668 -3.81 5.63 -22.96
CA MET A 668 -4.55 6.28 -24.06
C MET A 668 -6.06 6.06 -23.94
N SER A 669 -6.50 4.83 -23.69
CA SER A 669 -7.93 4.51 -23.52
C SER A 669 -8.56 5.36 -22.40
N ILE A 670 -7.87 5.53 -21.27
CA ILE A 670 -8.34 6.36 -20.16
C ILE A 670 -8.39 7.84 -20.56
N ALA A 671 -7.36 8.36 -21.24
CA ALA A 671 -7.32 9.76 -21.66
C ALA A 671 -8.49 10.09 -22.63
N GLU A 672 -8.74 9.23 -23.61
CA GLU A 672 -9.84 9.36 -24.56
C GLU A 672 -11.21 9.26 -23.86
N HIS A 673 -11.36 8.34 -22.89
CA HIS A 673 -12.60 8.24 -22.11
C HIS A 673 -12.90 9.51 -21.30
N VAL A 674 -11.89 10.11 -20.68
CA VAL A 674 -12.08 11.36 -19.92
C VAL A 674 -12.43 12.51 -20.87
N GLU A 675 -11.82 12.57 -22.05
CA GLU A 675 -12.14 13.57 -23.05
C GLU A 675 -13.58 13.45 -23.56
N ASP A 676 -14.06 12.24 -23.85
CA ASP A 676 -15.45 11.95 -24.22
C ASP A 676 -16.43 12.36 -23.12
N ILE A 677 -16.12 12.06 -21.85
CA ILE A 677 -16.93 12.46 -20.71
C ILE A 677 -17.06 13.99 -20.66
N VAL A 678 -15.94 14.72 -20.81
CA VAL A 678 -15.93 16.19 -20.81
C VAL A 678 -16.78 16.76 -21.93
N GLN A 679 -16.59 16.27 -23.16
CA GLN A 679 -17.36 16.73 -24.34
C GLN A 679 -18.86 16.51 -24.15
N HIS A 680 -19.24 15.36 -23.57
CA HIS A 680 -20.65 15.04 -23.33
C HIS A 680 -21.29 15.98 -22.29
N VAL A 681 -20.60 16.25 -21.18
CA VAL A 681 -21.11 17.14 -20.13
C VAL A 681 -21.20 18.60 -20.64
N VAL A 682 -20.22 19.04 -21.41
CA VAL A 682 -20.25 20.40 -22.03
C VAL A 682 -21.38 20.52 -23.05
N ALA A 683 -21.70 19.46 -23.79
CA ALA A 683 -22.80 19.49 -24.77
C ALA A 683 -24.21 19.46 -24.12
N GLN A 684 -24.31 19.11 -22.82
CA GLN A 684 -25.57 19.11 -22.08
C GLN A 684 -25.84 20.43 -21.34
N GLN A 685 -24.85 21.29 -21.22
CA GLN A 685 -24.97 22.66 -20.71
C GLN A 685 -25.24 23.66 -21.84
#